data_68a84e0e6f6acbca87a028a0f34e9c0d
#
_entry.id   68a84e0e6f6acbca87a028a0f34e9c0d
#
_cell.length_a   1.000
_cell.length_b   1.000
_cell.length_c   1.000
_cell.angle_alpha   90.00
_cell.angle_beta   90.00
_cell.angle_gamma   90.00
#
_symmetry.space_group_name_H-M   'P 1'
#
loop_
_entity.id
_entity.type
_entity.pdbx_description
1 polymer ?
#
loop_
_entity_poly.entity_id
_entity_poly.type
_entity_poly.pdbx_seq_one_letter_code
_entity_poly.pdbx_strand_id
1 'polypeptide(L)'
;MLNHKRNALTLALAVAMTPMLAAAQSDTTATTSKDPVTELDKVQVTGIRRGIENAIAIKQDSTSIVEAISAEDIGKLPDVSIAESLGRLPGLAAQRVAGRAQVISVRGLSPDFATTLLNGREVVSTGDNRSVEFDQYPSELVNGVTVYKTPDAGLVGQGLSGTIDMQTVRPLSFPDRVIAVSGRLQKSSLGKAANVDAFGNRFSASYIDQFLDNTLGFSIGYAHSDMPIQENQVGLYEPWTTQNTDSGSRPGVAPGTYFSDGIKALRRTGNNKRDGVMATVQFRPSSSWTSTFDAFHTEAEQIDTANQFEVNLSNYNGGYTPGLLITNPQVDASGSFTGGTASGVYPLVRGMYNKRKDKIDAFGWNNEFNLGSVRLMADLNYSKATRKELNLENNLQLVPMPQLDTVGLVIKPNDFSQITPGRDYSDPNNLFLTNTIYGSGYGKVPEVEDRLKGGRLAATLPAPQALTWFSDIDVGVNYADRRKQKTQAEGNILLGAQGDTSIASDLQYDPVNLGFAGIGTIPAWNVPAAVSRYMTFNPVTNLDYLIPKSWTVQEKITTAWLRANINTDIGEVGVRGNIGVQLQHADQSSQSSYFDQSRPAGQNVLPIDAGKTYNDWLPSLNLAFLFPHQQTLRFAAAKQVARPRVDQMRAGLDFGVDTSTGKPGGSGGNPLLDPWRANALDLSYEKYFGEKAYVAAAVFYKDLKSYIYTQSRDDYDFSALLASYVRPPNMTVPVQTTGTFSSPQNGKGGTLRGLELTASLPLDMFTDSLRGFGIQASATFNDSDIKIVDPESASSVGSAPIDLPGLSKRVYNFTAYYERNGFEARVSQRRRSDFIGEIGNFNGNRTLRYVVGENVTDAQVSYTFADGSTLAGLSLLLQASNLTNSPYRTYAGTKDRPLEYVEWGRTYMLGVNYKF
;
A
#
# COMPACT_ATOMS: atom_id res chain seq x y z
N MET A 1 2.33 37.24 -6.69
CA MET A 1 3.55 36.40 -6.71
C MET A 1 3.37 35.08 -7.51
N LEU A 2 2.40 34.99 -8.41
CA LEU A 2 2.14 33.79 -9.23
C LEU A 2 2.69 33.85 -10.67
N ASN A 3 3.22 34.98 -11.10
CA ASN A 3 3.69 35.16 -12.50
C ASN A 3 5.17 34.86 -12.75
N HIS A 4 6.01 34.74 -11.71
CA HIS A 4 7.45 34.47 -11.94
C HIS A 4 7.80 32.98 -12.11
N LYS A 5 6.96 32.04 -11.68
CA LYS A 5 7.24 30.59 -11.83
C LYS A 5 6.84 30.02 -13.21
N ARG A 6 5.92 30.69 -13.93
CA ARG A 6 5.55 30.29 -15.30
C ARG A 6 6.64 30.61 -16.32
N ASN A 7 7.33 31.75 -16.15
CA ASN A 7 8.36 32.18 -17.09
C ASN A 7 9.67 31.36 -17.00
N ALA A 8 9.98 30.76 -15.84
CA ALA A 8 11.17 29.92 -15.69
C ALA A 8 11.06 28.56 -16.41
N LEU A 9 9.86 27.99 -16.49
CA LEU A 9 9.64 26.72 -17.20
C LEU A 9 9.67 26.91 -18.72
N THR A 10 9.13 28.02 -19.22
CA THR A 10 9.15 28.39 -20.64
C THR A 10 10.57 28.70 -21.11
N LEU A 11 11.39 29.31 -20.26
CA LEU A 11 12.80 29.63 -20.59
C LEU A 11 13.69 28.38 -20.56
N ALA A 12 13.43 27.41 -19.64
CA ALA A 12 14.17 26.17 -19.59
C ALA A 12 13.89 25.26 -20.81
N LEU A 13 12.64 25.25 -21.31
CA LEU A 13 12.31 24.52 -22.56
C LEU A 13 12.93 25.21 -23.80
N ALA A 14 12.98 26.53 -23.85
CA ALA A 14 13.53 27.29 -24.98
C ALA A 14 15.07 27.17 -25.04
N VAL A 15 15.77 27.10 -23.91
CA VAL A 15 17.24 26.97 -23.86
C VAL A 15 17.69 25.53 -24.19
N ALA A 16 16.86 24.52 -23.95
CA ALA A 16 17.15 23.13 -24.32
C ALA A 16 16.98 22.86 -25.83
N MET A 17 16.26 23.71 -26.57
CA MET A 17 15.99 23.53 -28.01
C MET A 17 16.91 24.32 -28.94
N THR A 18 17.67 25.29 -28.46
CA THR A 18 18.44 26.21 -29.31
C THR A 18 19.79 25.72 -29.90
N PRO A 19 20.46 24.67 -29.38
CA PRO A 19 21.67 24.16 -30.06
C PRO A 19 21.43 23.12 -31.17
N MET A 20 20.20 22.66 -31.41
CA MET A 20 19.96 21.52 -32.32
C MET A 20 19.59 21.86 -33.76
N LEU A 21 19.40 23.16 -34.08
CA LEU A 21 19.03 23.58 -35.45
C LEU A 21 20.23 23.85 -36.39
N ALA A 22 21.49 23.68 -35.92
CA ALA A 22 22.65 24.03 -36.72
C ALA A 22 23.43 22.83 -37.29
N ALA A 23 22.99 21.58 -37.13
CA ALA A 23 23.75 20.39 -37.50
C ALA A 23 23.14 19.50 -38.60
N ALA A 24 22.10 19.98 -39.29
CA ALA A 24 21.44 19.18 -40.32
C ALA A 24 21.70 19.72 -41.73
N GLN A 25 22.95 19.64 -42.20
CA GLN A 25 23.28 19.67 -43.62
C GLN A 25 24.69 19.07 -43.86
N SER A 26 24.74 17.80 -44.23
CA SER A 26 25.72 17.27 -45.22
C SER A 26 25.29 15.87 -45.66
N ASP A 27 24.95 15.79 -46.95
CA ASP A 27 24.75 14.54 -47.68
C ASP A 27 26.02 13.70 -47.75
N THR A 28 25.89 12.38 -47.48
CA THR A 28 26.70 11.41 -48.24
C THR A 28 25.97 10.05 -48.22
N THR A 29 25.66 9.60 -49.42
CA THR A 29 25.20 8.28 -49.79
C THR A 29 26.16 7.17 -49.36
N ALA A 30 25.66 6.19 -48.63
CA ALA A 30 26.31 4.88 -48.48
C ALA A 30 25.28 3.75 -48.46
N THR A 31 25.60 2.76 -49.21
CA THR A 31 24.88 1.57 -49.60
C THR A 31 24.35 0.70 -48.40
N THR A 32 23.14 0.29 -48.56
CA THR A 32 22.42 -0.66 -47.70
C THR A 32 23.06 -2.03 -47.61
N SER A 33 23.32 -2.51 -46.39
CA SER A 33 23.24 -3.92 -46.01
C SER A 33 22.02 -4.07 -45.07
N LYS A 34 21.05 -4.83 -45.49
CA LYS A 34 19.85 -5.20 -44.71
C LYS A 34 20.24 -6.30 -43.73
N ASP A 35 20.44 -5.96 -42.49
CA ASP A 35 20.22 -6.91 -41.40
C ASP A 35 18.72 -6.87 -41.04
N PRO A 36 18.07 -8.01 -40.77
CA PRO A 36 16.64 -8.04 -40.49
C PRO A 36 16.44 -7.43 -39.09
N VAL A 37 16.05 -6.17 -39.06
CA VAL A 37 15.31 -5.63 -37.93
C VAL A 37 14.05 -6.46 -37.85
N THR A 38 13.88 -7.22 -36.78
CA THR A 38 12.63 -7.91 -36.47
C THR A 38 11.56 -6.82 -36.38
N GLU A 39 10.77 -6.64 -37.43
CA GLU A 39 9.56 -5.82 -37.37
C GLU A 39 8.69 -6.48 -36.31
N LEU A 40 8.59 -5.84 -35.17
CA LEU A 40 7.51 -6.12 -34.21
C LEU A 40 6.22 -5.89 -34.99
N ASP A 41 5.49 -6.97 -35.21
CA ASP A 41 4.18 -6.96 -35.86
C ASP A 41 3.34 -5.79 -35.35
N LYS A 42 2.60 -5.13 -36.26
CA LYS A 42 1.66 -4.04 -35.96
C LYS A 42 0.79 -4.40 -34.75
N VAL A 43 1.13 -3.86 -33.60
CA VAL A 43 0.41 -4.14 -32.36
C VAL A 43 -0.89 -3.33 -32.34
N GLN A 44 -1.91 -3.84 -32.95
CA GLN A 44 -3.29 -3.49 -32.59
C GLN A 44 -3.63 -4.27 -31.32
N VAL A 45 -3.36 -3.67 -30.17
CA VAL A 45 -3.65 -4.28 -28.87
C VAL A 45 -5.11 -4.02 -28.54
N THR A 46 -5.96 -5.04 -28.64
CA THR A 46 -7.34 -4.99 -28.16
C THR A 46 -7.73 -6.35 -27.58
N GLY A 47 -8.37 -6.36 -26.40
CA GLY A 47 -9.00 -7.53 -25.81
C GLY A 47 -8.16 -8.26 -24.74
N ILE A 48 -8.86 -9.12 -23.99
CA ILE A 48 -8.33 -9.90 -22.85
C ILE A 48 -7.20 -10.83 -23.32
N ARG A 49 -7.42 -11.55 -24.45
CA ARG A 49 -6.44 -12.52 -24.98
C ARG A 49 -5.12 -11.85 -25.35
N ARG A 50 -5.16 -10.67 -25.95
CA ARG A 50 -3.94 -9.93 -26.35
C ARG A 50 -3.14 -9.44 -25.15
N GLY A 51 -3.80 -8.94 -24.10
CA GLY A 51 -3.14 -8.59 -22.86
C GLY A 51 -2.44 -9.79 -22.21
N ILE A 52 -3.06 -10.98 -22.28
CA ILE A 52 -2.48 -12.23 -21.78
C ILE A 52 -1.26 -12.65 -22.63
N GLU A 53 -1.39 -12.63 -23.96
CA GLU A 53 -0.29 -12.98 -24.89
C GLU A 53 0.93 -12.09 -24.70
N ASN A 54 0.74 -10.78 -24.58
CA ASN A 54 1.83 -9.84 -24.28
C ASN A 54 2.51 -10.12 -22.91
N ALA A 55 1.72 -10.42 -21.88
CA ALA A 55 2.26 -10.78 -20.57
C ALA A 55 3.07 -12.09 -20.61
N ILE A 56 2.62 -13.07 -21.39
CA ILE A 56 3.35 -14.34 -21.64
C ILE A 56 4.66 -14.05 -22.37
N ALA A 57 4.66 -13.21 -23.40
CA ALA A 57 5.87 -12.83 -24.14
C ALA A 57 6.91 -12.15 -23.23
N ILE A 58 6.50 -11.19 -22.40
CA ILE A 58 7.38 -10.54 -21.41
C ILE A 58 8.02 -11.58 -20.48
N LYS A 59 7.23 -12.55 -20.00
CA LYS A 59 7.72 -13.63 -19.13
C LYS A 59 8.69 -14.55 -19.87
N GLN A 60 8.37 -14.93 -21.10
CA GLN A 60 9.19 -15.84 -21.93
C GLN A 60 10.56 -15.22 -22.26
N ASP A 61 10.59 -13.93 -22.58
CA ASP A 61 11.80 -13.22 -23.01
C ASP A 61 12.70 -12.79 -21.84
N SER A 62 12.17 -12.70 -20.63
CA SER A 62 12.94 -12.29 -19.45
C SER A 62 13.95 -13.34 -19.05
N THR A 63 15.16 -12.93 -18.65
CA THR A 63 16.17 -13.81 -18.04
C THR A 63 15.90 -14.07 -16.56
N SER A 64 15.40 -13.06 -15.84
CA SER A 64 14.91 -13.17 -14.45
C SER A 64 13.56 -13.87 -14.40
N ILE A 65 13.20 -14.42 -13.24
CA ILE A 65 11.85 -14.93 -12.99
C ILE A 65 10.92 -13.74 -12.76
N VAL A 66 10.00 -13.50 -13.70
CA VAL A 66 9.08 -12.38 -13.66
C VAL A 66 7.62 -12.83 -13.82
N GLU A 67 6.71 -11.97 -13.35
CA GLU A 67 5.31 -11.95 -13.73
C GLU A 67 5.00 -10.60 -14.36
N ALA A 68 4.06 -10.57 -15.31
CA ALA A 68 3.71 -9.34 -16.00
C ALA A 68 2.20 -9.20 -16.17
N ILE A 69 1.75 -7.96 -16.22
CA ILE A 69 0.42 -7.56 -16.67
C ILE A 69 0.64 -6.55 -17.78
N SER A 70 0.02 -6.82 -18.93
CA SER A 70 -0.06 -5.87 -20.03
C SER A 70 -1.47 -5.30 -20.12
N ALA A 71 -1.60 -4.05 -20.55
CA ALA A 71 -2.90 -3.46 -20.83
C ALA A 71 -3.63 -4.26 -21.93
N GLU A 72 -4.93 -4.49 -21.75
CA GLU A 72 -5.82 -5.12 -22.74
C GLU A 72 -6.05 -4.20 -23.94
N ASP A 73 -6.01 -2.89 -23.70
CA ASP A 73 -5.99 -1.79 -24.67
C ASP A 73 -5.33 -0.58 -24.00
N ILE A 74 -5.04 0.47 -24.76
CA ILE A 74 -4.43 1.70 -24.23
C ILE A 74 -5.31 2.26 -23.13
N GLY A 75 -4.74 2.38 -21.93
CA GLY A 75 -5.46 2.87 -20.76
C GLY A 75 -6.47 1.88 -20.17
N LYS A 76 -6.41 0.58 -20.52
CA LYS A 76 -7.32 -0.44 -20.01
C LYS A 76 -6.53 -1.60 -19.39
N LEU A 77 -6.07 -1.42 -18.15
CA LEU A 77 -5.64 -2.56 -17.35
C LEU A 77 -6.84 -3.47 -17.02
N PRO A 78 -6.59 -4.77 -16.74
CA PRO A 78 -7.66 -5.75 -16.51
C PRO A 78 -8.65 -5.40 -15.42
N ASP A 79 -8.26 -4.54 -14.46
CA ASP A 79 -9.02 -4.22 -13.25
C ASP A 79 -9.19 -2.73 -13.01
N VAL A 80 -9.96 -2.42 -11.95
CA VAL A 80 -10.27 -1.05 -11.51
C VAL A 80 -9.06 -0.34 -10.90
N SER A 81 -8.09 -1.11 -10.41
CA SER A 81 -6.83 -0.59 -9.85
C SER A 81 -5.66 -1.49 -10.20
N ILE A 82 -4.46 -0.89 -10.22
CA ILE A 82 -3.20 -1.62 -10.43
C ILE A 82 -3.02 -2.73 -9.38
N ALA A 83 -3.35 -2.44 -8.10
CA ALA A 83 -3.22 -3.42 -7.03
C ALA A 83 -4.16 -4.63 -7.20
N GLU A 84 -5.36 -4.44 -7.73
CA GLU A 84 -6.27 -5.55 -8.02
C GLU A 84 -5.75 -6.42 -9.16
N SER A 85 -5.22 -5.81 -10.21
CA SER A 85 -4.58 -6.53 -11.31
C SER A 85 -3.36 -7.33 -10.83
N LEU A 86 -2.48 -6.71 -10.04
CA LEU A 86 -1.32 -7.39 -9.45
C LEU A 86 -1.71 -8.54 -8.53
N GLY A 87 -2.80 -8.39 -7.77
CA GLY A 87 -3.31 -9.44 -6.88
C GLY A 87 -3.79 -10.72 -7.58
N ARG A 88 -3.86 -10.74 -8.93
CA ARG A 88 -4.15 -11.94 -9.74
C ARG A 88 -2.91 -12.73 -10.13
N LEU A 89 -1.73 -12.11 -10.05
CA LEU A 89 -0.48 -12.76 -10.41
C LEU A 89 -0.08 -13.81 -9.37
N PRO A 90 0.61 -14.89 -9.79
CA PRO A 90 1.10 -15.92 -8.89
C PRO A 90 2.01 -15.33 -7.80
N GLY A 91 1.78 -15.72 -6.55
CA GLY A 91 2.58 -15.27 -5.42
C GLY A 91 2.32 -13.85 -4.94
N LEU A 92 1.34 -13.14 -5.50
CA LEU A 92 0.98 -11.79 -5.09
C LEU A 92 -0.38 -11.77 -4.38
N ALA A 93 -0.53 -10.87 -3.41
CA ALA A 93 -1.80 -10.65 -2.72
C ALA A 93 -1.98 -9.17 -2.39
N ALA A 94 -3.13 -8.61 -2.77
CA ALA A 94 -3.48 -7.24 -2.43
C ALA A 94 -3.97 -7.13 -0.98
N GLN A 95 -3.64 -6.03 -0.31
CA GLN A 95 -4.22 -5.66 0.98
C GLN A 95 -5.18 -4.48 0.75
N ARG A 96 -6.36 -4.56 1.39
CA ARG A 96 -7.42 -3.56 1.24
C ARG A 96 -7.49 -2.65 2.44
N VAL A 97 -7.66 -1.36 2.17
CA VAL A 97 -7.94 -0.32 3.16
C VAL A 97 -9.16 0.46 2.68
N ALA A 98 -10.17 0.62 3.53
CA ALA A 98 -11.44 1.25 3.18
C ALA A 98 -12.05 0.71 1.87
N GLY A 99 -12.04 -0.62 1.70
CA GLY A 99 -12.59 -1.33 0.53
C GLY A 99 -11.73 -1.32 -0.74
N ARG A 100 -10.63 -0.57 -0.78
CA ARG A 100 -9.75 -0.44 -1.95
C ARG A 100 -8.47 -1.23 -1.78
N ALA A 101 -8.05 -1.95 -2.82
CA ALA A 101 -6.73 -2.57 -2.85
C ALA A 101 -5.67 -1.46 -2.98
N GLN A 102 -4.80 -1.32 -1.99
CA GLN A 102 -3.80 -0.26 -1.94
C GLN A 102 -2.38 -0.77 -2.10
N VAL A 103 -1.98 -1.77 -1.35
CA VAL A 103 -0.60 -2.25 -1.30
C VAL A 103 -0.53 -3.73 -1.62
N ILE A 104 0.64 -4.20 -2.07
CA ILE A 104 0.85 -5.57 -2.55
C ILE A 104 1.89 -6.29 -1.69
N SER A 105 1.50 -7.46 -1.21
CA SER A 105 2.41 -8.47 -0.65
C SER A 105 2.91 -9.38 -1.77
N VAL A 106 4.22 -9.61 -1.84
CA VAL A 106 4.85 -10.53 -2.79
C VAL A 106 5.41 -11.72 -2.02
N ARG A 107 5.01 -12.95 -2.42
CA ARG A 107 5.46 -14.20 -1.80
C ARG A 107 5.21 -14.26 -0.29
N GLY A 108 4.10 -13.65 0.15
CA GLY A 108 3.70 -13.62 1.55
C GLY A 108 4.47 -12.66 2.44
N LEU A 109 5.44 -11.91 1.95
CA LEU A 109 6.12 -10.88 2.71
C LEU A 109 5.30 -9.58 2.73
N SER A 110 5.44 -8.80 3.80
CA SER A 110 4.82 -7.48 3.93
C SER A 110 5.16 -6.57 2.75
N PRO A 111 4.27 -5.65 2.35
CA PRO A 111 4.51 -4.72 1.23
C PRO A 111 5.80 -3.92 1.32
N ASP A 112 6.30 -3.63 2.53
CA ASP A 112 7.55 -2.89 2.73
C ASP A 112 8.82 -3.65 2.29
N PHE A 113 8.71 -4.96 2.00
CA PHE A 113 9.80 -5.76 1.44
C PHE A 113 9.90 -5.72 -0.09
N ALA A 114 8.89 -5.16 -0.77
CA ALA A 114 8.91 -4.92 -2.20
C ALA A 114 9.31 -3.47 -2.51
N THR A 115 10.08 -3.27 -3.57
CA THR A 115 10.35 -1.93 -4.11
C THR A 115 9.46 -1.69 -5.31
N THR A 116 8.93 -0.47 -5.44
CA THR A 116 8.11 -0.07 -6.59
C THR A 116 8.86 0.95 -7.43
N LEU A 117 8.82 0.74 -8.74
CA LEU A 117 9.43 1.58 -9.75
C LEU A 117 8.35 2.14 -10.69
N LEU A 118 8.65 3.27 -11.32
CA LEU A 118 7.95 3.81 -12.48
C LEU A 118 8.98 4.03 -13.59
N ASN A 119 8.87 3.27 -14.68
CA ASN A 119 9.84 3.27 -15.77
C ASN A 119 11.28 3.01 -15.30
N GLY A 120 11.46 2.04 -14.40
CA GLY A 120 12.78 1.66 -13.87
C GLY A 120 13.36 2.61 -12.82
N ARG A 121 12.60 3.60 -12.33
CA ARG A 121 13.00 4.60 -11.32
C ARG A 121 12.23 4.39 -10.03
N GLU A 122 12.92 4.36 -8.89
CA GLU A 122 12.27 4.25 -7.58
C GLU A 122 11.31 5.43 -7.34
N VAL A 123 10.11 5.14 -6.82
CA VAL A 123 9.10 6.16 -6.52
C VAL A 123 8.92 6.34 -5.01
N VAL A 124 8.40 7.51 -4.65
CA VAL A 124 8.08 7.90 -3.27
C VAL A 124 6.68 7.45 -2.87
N SER A 125 6.39 7.41 -1.56
CA SER A 125 5.11 6.99 -1.01
C SER A 125 4.50 8.07 -0.12
N THR A 126 3.15 8.15 -0.12
CA THR A 126 2.40 9.10 0.72
C THR A 126 2.24 8.63 2.16
N GLY A 127 2.34 7.32 2.44
CA GLY A 127 2.28 6.75 3.77
C GLY A 127 3.56 6.94 4.60
N ASP A 128 3.55 6.48 5.85
CA ASP A 128 4.69 6.59 6.78
C ASP A 128 5.88 5.71 6.40
N ASN A 129 5.67 4.73 5.51
CA ASN A 129 6.65 3.71 5.14
C ASN A 129 7.10 3.81 3.67
N ARG A 130 7.72 2.70 3.19
CA ARG A 130 8.24 2.59 1.82
C ARG A 130 7.20 2.06 0.85
N SER A 131 6.24 1.27 1.32
CA SER A 131 5.22 0.66 0.47
C SER A 131 4.43 1.71 -0.29
N VAL A 132 4.36 1.52 -1.60
CA VAL A 132 3.64 2.42 -2.49
C VAL A 132 2.16 2.07 -2.48
N GLU A 133 1.32 3.08 -2.35
CA GLU A 133 -0.13 2.97 -2.44
C GLU A 133 -0.54 3.04 -3.93
N PHE A 134 -0.80 1.88 -4.53
CA PHE A 134 -1.08 1.78 -5.98
C PHE A 134 -2.41 2.44 -6.39
N ASP A 135 -3.31 2.70 -5.44
CA ASP A 135 -4.54 3.46 -5.71
C ASP A 135 -4.29 4.95 -5.96
N GLN A 136 -3.05 5.45 -5.73
CA GLN A 136 -2.63 6.81 -6.11
C GLN A 136 -2.24 6.92 -7.60
N TYR A 137 -2.01 5.79 -8.27
CA TYR A 137 -1.62 5.76 -9.68
C TYR A 137 -2.83 5.39 -10.54
N PRO A 138 -3.24 6.25 -11.51
CA PRO A 138 -4.33 5.92 -12.42
C PRO A 138 -4.01 4.68 -13.26
N SER A 139 -4.81 3.63 -13.12
CA SER A 139 -4.67 2.42 -13.93
C SER A 139 -4.87 2.68 -15.43
N GLU A 140 -5.60 3.73 -15.73
CA GLU A 140 -5.90 4.18 -17.09
C GLU A 140 -4.68 4.78 -17.81
N LEU A 141 -3.61 5.12 -17.09
CA LEU A 141 -2.40 5.76 -17.66
C LEU A 141 -1.18 4.83 -17.67
N VAL A 142 -1.31 3.62 -17.10
CA VAL A 142 -0.23 2.62 -17.04
C VAL A 142 -0.42 1.60 -18.16
N ASN A 143 0.63 1.37 -18.94
CA ASN A 143 0.61 0.43 -20.09
C ASN A 143 0.86 -1.02 -19.68
N GLY A 144 1.59 -1.22 -18.57
CA GLY A 144 1.91 -2.55 -18.06
C GLY A 144 2.64 -2.48 -16.74
N VAL A 145 2.73 -3.62 -16.07
CA VAL A 145 3.48 -3.78 -14.83
C VAL A 145 4.25 -5.08 -14.89
N THR A 146 5.55 -5.01 -14.61
CA THR A 146 6.43 -6.19 -14.50
C THR A 146 6.86 -6.37 -13.04
N VAL A 147 6.72 -7.59 -12.53
CA VAL A 147 7.13 -7.96 -11.18
C VAL A 147 8.34 -8.88 -11.25
N TYR A 148 9.49 -8.37 -10.88
CA TYR A 148 10.75 -9.14 -10.81
C TYR A 148 10.79 -9.89 -9.49
N LYS A 149 10.68 -11.21 -9.53
CA LYS A 149 10.77 -12.09 -8.35
C LYS A 149 12.22 -12.44 -8.00
N THR A 150 13.10 -12.40 -9.00
CA THR A 150 14.54 -12.57 -8.84
C THR A 150 15.26 -11.34 -9.36
N PRO A 151 16.21 -10.75 -8.60
CA PRO A 151 16.97 -9.60 -9.04
C PRO A 151 18.12 -10.01 -9.96
N ASP A 152 18.56 -9.06 -10.78
CA ASP A 152 19.90 -9.08 -11.38
C ASP A 152 20.72 -7.88 -10.89
N ALA A 153 22.02 -7.88 -11.17
CA ALA A 153 22.90 -6.83 -10.67
C ALA A 153 22.61 -5.45 -11.27
N GLY A 154 21.98 -5.36 -12.44
CA GLY A 154 21.58 -4.09 -13.09
C GLY A 154 20.25 -3.53 -12.59
N LEU A 155 19.46 -4.32 -11.84
CA LEU A 155 18.19 -3.87 -11.29
C LEU A 155 18.43 -2.94 -10.10
N VAL A 156 18.18 -1.65 -10.29
CA VAL A 156 18.22 -0.65 -9.23
C VAL A 156 16.89 -0.69 -8.45
N GLY A 157 16.95 -0.48 -7.14
CA GLY A 157 15.76 -0.58 -6.28
C GLY A 157 15.34 -2.02 -6.01
N GLN A 158 16.30 -2.91 -5.72
CA GLN A 158 15.98 -4.28 -5.36
C GLN A 158 15.16 -4.34 -4.07
N GLY A 159 14.11 -5.16 -4.06
CA GLY A 159 13.36 -5.55 -2.88
C GLY A 159 13.66 -7.00 -2.47
N LEU A 160 13.54 -7.34 -1.19
CA LEU A 160 13.77 -8.69 -0.69
C LEU A 160 12.68 -9.65 -1.16
N SER A 161 11.44 -9.18 -1.32
CA SER A 161 10.34 -9.99 -1.85
C SER A 161 10.23 -9.92 -3.38
N GLY A 162 10.65 -8.82 -3.97
CA GLY A 162 10.62 -8.55 -5.40
C GLY A 162 10.59 -7.05 -5.71
N THR A 163 10.62 -6.73 -6.99
CA THR A 163 10.54 -5.35 -7.49
C THR A 163 9.38 -5.24 -8.47
N ILE A 164 8.53 -4.24 -8.28
CA ILE A 164 7.34 -3.99 -9.10
C ILE A 164 7.63 -2.77 -9.97
N ASP A 165 7.69 -2.91 -11.28
CA ASP A 165 7.96 -1.81 -12.22
C ASP A 165 6.70 -1.50 -13.05
N MET A 166 6.12 -0.33 -12.80
CA MET A 166 5.03 0.23 -13.59
C MET A 166 5.60 0.91 -14.83
N GLN A 167 5.01 0.65 -15.99
CA GLN A 167 5.49 1.15 -17.27
C GLN A 167 4.44 2.05 -17.91
N THR A 168 4.87 3.23 -18.36
CA THR A 168 4.06 4.16 -19.13
C THR A 168 4.14 3.87 -20.61
N VAL A 169 3.24 4.46 -21.38
CA VAL A 169 3.24 4.39 -22.83
C VAL A 169 4.54 4.97 -23.41
N ARG A 170 5.12 4.29 -24.38
CA ARG A 170 6.25 4.74 -25.18
C ARG A 170 5.75 5.18 -26.57
N PRO A 171 5.64 6.49 -26.87
CA PRO A 171 4.94 6.95 -28.08
C PRO A 171 5.58 6.51 -29.40
N LEU A 172 6.90 6.35 -29.47
CA LEU A 172 7.58 5.87 -30.68
C LEU A 172 7.44 4.36 -30.95
N SER A 173 6.81 3.60 -30.03
CA SER A 173 6.47 2.19 -30.25
C SER A 173 5.14 2.01 -30.99
N PHE A 174 4.37 3.07 -31.18
CA PHE A 174 3.10 3.05 -31.90
C PHE A 174 3.32 3.41 -33.35
N PRO A 175 2.69 2.69 -34.29
CA PRO A 175 2.83 2.99 -35.71
C PRO A 175 2.01 4.21 -36.13
N ASP A 176 0.87 4.46 -35.46
CA ASP A 176 -0.12 5.45 -35.84
C ASP A 176 -0.55 6.28 -34.63
N ARG A 177 -1.15 7.44 -34.89
CA ARG A 177 -1.77 8.28 -33.85
C ARG A 177 -2.91 7.53 -33.18
N VAL A 178 -2.99 7.63 -31.85
CA VAL A 178 -4.06 7.06 -31.05
C VAL A 178 -4.67 8.12 -30.15
N ILE A 179 -5.98 8.24 -30.22
CA ILE A 179 -6.81 9.02 -29.29
C ILE A 179 -7.78 8.04 -28.64
N ALA A 180 -7.74 7.94 -27.31
CA ALA A 180 -8.66 7.09 -26.56
C ALA A 180 -9.34 7.91 -25.46
N VAL A 181 -10.65 7.75 -25.33
CA VAL A 181 -11.45 8.37 -24.26
C VAL A 181 -12.29 7.30 -23.58
N SER A 182 -12.41 7.38 -22.27
CA SER A 182 -13.29 6.48 -21.51
C SER A 182 -14.11 7.24 -20.48
N GLY A 183 -15.32 6.78 -20.24
CA GLY A 183 -16.21 7.24 -19.19
C GLY A 183 -16.86 6.07 -18.48
N ARG A 184 -16.92 6.11 -17.15
CA ARG A 184 -17.56 5.07 -16.34
C ARG A 184 -18.39 5.70 -15.24
N LEU A 185 -19.57 5.17 -15.01
CA LEU A 185 -20.41 5.45 -13.86
C LEU A 185 -20.36 4.26 -12.92
N GLN A 186 -20.28 4.51 -11.62
CA GLN A 186 -20.27 3.44 -10.62
C GLN A 186 -21.29 3.68 -9.52
N LYS A 187 -21.72 2.59 -8.87
CA LYS A 187 -22.67 2.60 -7.74
C LYS A 187 -22.25 1.59 -6.70
N SER A 188 -22.20 2.01 -5.44
CA SER A 188 -22.07 1.10 -4.29
C SER A 188 -23.42 0.56 -3.85
N SER A 189 -23.47 -0.73 -3.48
CA SER A 189 -24.69 -1.40 -3.00
C SER A 189 -25.13 -0.96 -1.60
N LEU A 190 -24.27 -0.29 -0.82
CA LEU A 190 -24.60 0.15 0.54
C LEU A 190 -25.51 1.41 0.57
N GLY A 191 -25.63 2.12 -0.55
CA GLY A 191 -26.57 3.24 -0.69
C GLY A 191 -26.12 4.55 -0.02
N LYS A 192 -26.97 5.57 -0.16
CA LYS A 192 -26.76 6.92 0.40
C LYS A 192 -26.79 6.89 1.93
N ALA A 193 -25.94 7.68 2.58
CA ALA A 193 -26.00 7.94 4.02
C ALA A 193 -25.36 9.30 4.35
N ALA A 194 -25.78 9.97 5.43
CA ALA A 194 -25.25 11.25 5.91
C ALA A 194 -25.06 12.29 4.79
N ASN A 195 -26.05 12.45 3.93
CA ASN A 195 -26.08 13.36 2.77
C ASN A 195 -25.03 13.09 1.69
N VAL A 196 -24.37 11.91 1.70
CA VAL A 196 -23.41 11.49 0.68
C VAL A 196 -24.00 10.39 -0.18
N ASP A 197 -23.96 10.57 -1.50
CA ASP A 197 -24.45 9.60 -2.46
C ASP A 197 -23.50 8.39 -2.59
N ALA A 198 -24.07 7.27 -3.08
CA ALA A 198 -23.32 6.06 -3.36
C ALA A 198 -22.86 5.95 -4.82
N PHE A 199 -22.99 7.03 -5.59
CA PHE A 199 -22.60 7.10 -6.98
C PHE A 199 -21.20 7.70 -7.11
N GLY A 200 -20.51 7.28 -8.16
CA GLY A 200 -19.22 7.83 -8.55
C GLY A 200 -19.04 7.79 -10.06
N ASN A 201 -17.97 8.38 -10.53
CA ASN A 201 -17.63 8.43 -11.94
C ASN A 201 -16.13 8.33 -12.16
N ARG A 202 -15.75 7.93 -13.37
CA ARG A 202 -14.39 7.95 -13.87
C ARG A 202 -14.38 8.46 -15.29
N PHE A 203 -13.37 9.19 -15.63
CA PHE A 203 -13.12 9.67 -16.98
C PHE A 203 -11.62 9.59 -17.29
N SER A 204 -11.26 9.15 -18.48
CA SER A 204 -9.87 9.27 -18.94
C SER A 204 -9.82 9.67 -20.42
N ALA A 205 -8.75 10.36 -20.77
CA ALA A 205 -8.43 10.71 -22.15
C ALA A 205 -6.93 10.56 -22.36
N SER A 206 -6.54 9.96 -23.47
CA SER A 206 -5.14 9.81 -23.85
C SER A 206 -4.94 10.16 -25.33
N TYR A 207 -3.80 10.77 -25.60
CA TYR A 207 -3.34 11.14 -26.94
C TYR A 207 -1.91 10.63 -27.10
N ILE A 208 -1.66 9.92 -28.21
CA ILE A 208 -0.34 9.42 -28.61
C ILE A 208 -0.16 9.76 -30.06
N ASP A 209 0.99 10.37 -30.42
CA ASP A 209 1.28 10.71 -31.82
C ASP A 209 2.78 10.74 -32.07
N GLN A 210 3.15 10.68 -33.32
CA GLN A 210 4.52 10.74 -33.82
C GLN A 210 4.63 11.86 -34.86
N PHE A 211 5.72 12.56 -34.78
CA PHE A 211 6.03 13.74 -35.62
C PHE A 211 7.44 13.59 -36.21
N LEU A 212 7.75 14.44 -37.22
CA LEU A 212 9.08 14.51 -37.81
C LEU A 212 9.57 13.16 -38.34
N ASP A 213 8.77 12.50 -39.15
CA ASP A 213 9.07 11.16 -39.70
C ASP A 213 9.40 10.12 -38.61
N ASN A 214 8.58 10.06 -37.56
CA ASN A 214 8.72 9.16 -36.42
C ASN A 214 10.00 9.34 -35.60
N THR A 215 10.62 10.52 -35.63
CA THR A 215 11.76 10.86 -34.76
C THR A 215 11.34 11.51 -33.46
N LEU A 216 10.16 12.13 -33.41
CA LEU A 216 9.58 12.71 -32.20
C LEU A 216 8.25 12.04 -31.86
N GLY A 217 8.19 11.36 -30.71
CA GLY A 217 6.97 10.79 -30.16
C GLY A 217 6.48 11.59 -28.96
N PHE A 218 5.17 11.78 -28.87
CA PHE A 218 4.49 12.46 -27.78
C PHE A 218 3.32 11.63 -27.28
N SER A 219 3.21 11.47 -25.97
CA SER A 219 2.03 10.94 -25.32
C SER A 219 1.63 11.79 -24.13
N ILE A 220 0.33 11.99 -23.96
CA ILE A 220 -0.26 12.60 -22.76
C ILE A 220 -1.55 11.90 -22.43
N GLY A 221 -1.75 11.63 -21.14
CA GLY A 221 -2.98 11.07 -20.61
C GLY A 221 -3.44 11.84 -19.38
N TYR A 222 -4.75 11.99 -19.26
CA TYR A 222 -5.44 12.52 -18.10
C TYR A 222 -6.45 11.48 -17.60
N ALA A 223 -6.54 11.31 -16.30
CA ALA A 223 -7.53 10.45 -15.67
C ALA A 223 -8.12 11.14 -14.44
N HIS A 224 -9.45 11.18 -14.38
CA HIS A 224 -10.26 11.62 -13.26
C HIS A 224 -11.00 10.45 -12.65
N SER A 225 -11.13 10.41 -11.33
CA SER A 225 -12.01 9.46 -10.65
C SER A 225 -12.64 10.12 -9.42
N ASP A 226 -13.93 9.91 -9.22
CA ASP A 226 -14.67 10.22 -8.00
C ASP A 226 -15.34 8.93 -7.53
N MET A 227 -14.81 8.31 -6.50
CA MET A 227 -15.23 6.99 -6.02
C MET A 227 -15.90 7.11 -4.65
N PRO A 228 -17.12 6.57 -4.46
CA PRO A 228 -17.77 6.55 -3.17
C PRO A 228 -17.02 5.65 -2.19
N ILE A 229 -16.86 6.14 -0.98
CA ILE A 229 -16.40 5.39 0.18
C ILE A 229 -17.65 5.01 0.97
N GLN A 230 -17.84 3.71 1.20
CA GLN A 230 -19.01 3.18 1.88
C GLN A 230 -18.57 2.03 2.79
N GLU A 231 -18.97 2.07 4.07
CA GLU A 231 -18.55 1.07 5.06
C GLU A 231 -19.59 0.89 6.14
N ASN A 232 -19.96 -0.35 6.42
CA ASN A 232 -20.62 -0.76 7.65
C ASN A 232 -19.61 -1.50 8.51
N GLN A 233 -19.46 -1.13 9.76
CA GLN A 233 -18.50 -1.75 10.68
C GLN A 233 -19.10 -1.98 12.06
N VAL A 234 -18.80 -3.14 12.64
CA VAL A 234 -18.88 -3.38 14.08
C VAL A 234 -17.49 -3.74 14.58
N GLY A 235 -17.05 -3.11 15.65
CA GLY A 235 -15.75 -3.35 16.26
C GLY A 235 -15.87 -3.55 17.76
N LEU A 236 -15.04 -4.45 18.30
CA LEU A 236 -14.84 -4.66 19.72
C LEU A 236 -13.51 -4.03 20.13
N TYR A 237 -13.42 -3.68 21.42
CA TYR A 237 -12.18 -3.10 21.94
C TYR A 237 -11.09 -4.15 22.15
N GLU A 238 -9.88 -3.71 22.00
CA GLU A 238 -8.66 -4.46 22.33
C GLU A 238 -8.13 -4.04 23.70
N PRO A 239 -7.54 -4.97 24.43
CA PRO A 239 -7.44 -6.41 24.20
C PRO A 239 -8.68 -7.18 24.66
N TRP A 240 -8.85 -8.42 24.17
CA TRP A 240 -9.69 -9.40 24.86
C TRP A 240 -8.88 -9.96 26.02
N THR A 241 -9.35 -9.71 27.25
CA THR A 241 -8.65 -10.13 28.47
C THR A 241 -9.56 -10.95 29.37
N THR A 242 -8.95 -11.86 30.16
CA THR A 242 -9.63 -12.43 31.31
C THR A 242 -9.79 -11.35 32.39
N GLN A 243 -10.85 -11.45 33.19
CA GLN A 243 -11.11 -10.49 34.25
C GLN A 243 -9.87 -10.29 35.13
N ASN A 244 -9.43 -9.04 35.24
CA ASN A 244 -8.34 -8.64 36.08
C ASN A 244 -8.86 -7.86 37.29
N THR A 245 -8.33 -8.13 38.49
CA THR A 245 -8.79 -7.58 39.76
C THR A 245 -8.53 -6.09 39.91
N ASP A 246 -7.60 -5.50 39.14
CA ASP A 246 -7.08 -4.17 39.45
C ASP A 246 -7.63 -3.01 38.58
N SER A 247 -8.17 -3.25 37.40
CA SER A 247 -8.61 -2.17 36.51
C SER A 247 -9.91 -2.41 35.73
N GLY A 248 -10.56 -3.52 35.87
CA GLY A 248 -11.70 -3.88 35.06
C GLY A 248 -12.60 -4.92 35.72
N SER A 249 -13.07 -4.63 36.96
CA SER A 249 -14.14 -5.47 37.51
C SER A 249 -15.32 -5.48 36.56
N ARG A 250 -15.69 -6.64 36.07
CA ARG A 250 -16.86 -6.87 35.20
C ARG A 250 -17.91 -7.65 36.01
N PRO A 251 -18.67 -6.95 36.87
CA PRO A 251 -19.65 -7.60 37.73
C PRO A 251 -20.66 -8.42 36.93
N GLY A 252 -20.88 -9.66 37.34
CA GLY A 252 -21.77 -10.60 36.66
C GLY A 252 -21.12 -11.53 35.65
N VAL A 253 -19.83 -11.33 35.36
CA VAL A 253 -19.05 -12.23 34.46
C VAL A 253 -18.13 -13.10 35.32
N ALA A 254 -18.11 -14.42 35.06
CA ALA A 254 -17.27 -15.37 35.80
C ALA A 254 -15.78 -15.06 35.62
N PRO A 255 -14.95 -15.17 36.67
CA PRO A 255 -13.50 -15.02 36.55
C PRO A 255 -12.91 -15.98 35.51
N GLY A 256 -11.91 -15.51 34.75
CA GLY A 256 -11.28 -16.31 33.69
C GLY A 256 -11.99 -16.23 32.33
N THR A 257 -13.14 -15.60 32.24
CA THR A 257 -13.81 -15.33 30.96
C THR A 257 -13.09 -14.26 30.17
N TYR A 258 -12.78 -14.54 28.91
CA TYR A 258 -12.27 -13.51 27.99
C TYR A 258 -13.37 -12.53 27.62
N PHE A 259 -13.11 -11.25 27.79
CA PHE A 259 -14.07 -10.17 27.62
C PHE A 259 -13.41 -8.97 26.92
N SER A 260 -14.16 -8.27 26.08
CA SER A 260 -13.77 -7.00 25.46
C SER A 260 -14.39 -5.83 26.20
N ASP A 261 -13.60 -4.78 26.49
CA ASP A 261 -14.03 -3.63 27.31
C ASP A 261 -14.98 -2.67 26.60
N GLY A 262 -15.37 -2.97 25.38
CA GLY A 262 -16.33 -2.13 24.66
C GLY A 262 -16.68 -2.64 23.27
N ILE A 263 -17.77 -2.11 22.74
CA ILE A 263 -18.27 -2.41 21.41
C ILE A 263 -18.74 -1.13 20.73
N LYS A 264 -18.53 -1.05 19.44
CA LYS A 264 -18.92 0.09 18.62
C LYS A 264 -19.45 -0.37 17.27
N ALA A 265 -20.42 0.36 16.73
CA ALA A 265 -20.94 0.17 15.39
C ALA A 265 -20.94 1.50 14.65
N LEU A 266 -20.51 1.51 13.40
CA LEU A 266 -20.46 2.73 12.61
C LEU A 266 -20.90 2.51 11.15
N ARG A 267 -21.41 3.58 10.59
CA ARG A 267 -21.60 3.77 9.14
C ARG A 267 -20.68 4.89 8.69
N ARG A 268 -19.77 4.59 7.77
CA ARG A 268 -18.89 5.56 7.10
C ARG A 268 -19.34 5.78 5.69
N THR A 269 -19.32 7.04 5.25
CA THR A 269 -19.63 7.41 3.87
C THR A 269 -18.81 8.62 3.45
N GLY A 270 -18.43 8.68 2.20
CA GLY A 270 -17.59 9.75 1.66
C GLY A 270 -17.21 9.51 0.21
N ASN A 271 -16.28 10.31 -0.26
CA ASN A 271 -15.75 10.25 -1.62
C ASN A 271 -14.23 10.31 -1.62
N ASN A 272 -13.63 9.62 -2.60
CA ASN A 272 -12.22 9.75 -2.94
C ASN A 272 -12.10 10.25 -4.38
N LYS A 273 -11.74 11.52 -4.53
CA LYS A 273 -11.51 12.17 -5.83
C LYS A 273 -10.03 12.11 -6.17
N ARG A 274 -9.71 11.78 -7.39
CA ARG A 274 -8.33 11.77 -7.87
C ARG A 274 -8.28 12.30 -9.29
N ASP A 275 -7.31 13.18 -9.52
CA ASP A 275 -6.91 13.68 -10.84
C ASP A 275 -5.46 13.29 -11.10
N GLY A 276 -5.17 12.75 -12.27
CA GLY A 276 -3.82 12.34 -12.64
C GLY A 276 -3.49 12.70 -14.09
N VAL A 277 -2.28 13.15 -14.31
CA VAL A 277 -1.71 13.44 -15.63
C VAL A 277 -0.40 12.69 -15.79
N MET A 278 -0.21 12.08 -16.94
CA MET A 278 1.02 11.42 -17.32
C MET A 278 1.40 11.82 -18.74
N ALA A 279 2.66 12.19 -18.95
CA ALA A 279 3.15 12.60 -20.26
C ALA A 279 4.53 11.99 -20.53
N THR A 280 4.77 11.60 -21.77
CA THR A 280 6.07 11.13 -22.24
C THR A 280 6.41 11.81 -23.56
N VAL A 281 7.65 12.30 -23.65
CA VAL A 281 8.23 12.80 -24.90
C VAL A 281 9.44 11.94 -25.23
N GLN A 282 9.45 11.35 -26.41
CA GLN A 282 10.59 10.60 -26.92
C GLN A 282 11.14 11.30 -28.16
N PHE A 283 12.44 11.52 -28.20
CA PHE A 283 13.14 12.08 -29.35
C PHE A 283 14.24 11.11 -29.79
N ARG A 284 14.13 10.62 -31.01
CA ARG A 284 15.07 9.65 -31.63
C ARG A 284 15.44 10.12 -33.01
N PRO A 285 16.31 11.16 -33.12
CA PRO A 285 16.70 11.74 -34.43
C PRO A 285 17.54 10.78 -35.29
N SER A 286 18.12 9.74 -34.67
CA SER A 286 18.90 8.70 -35.32
C SER A 286 18.80 7.38 -34.54
N SER A 287 19.25 6.29 -35.14
CA SER A 287 19.38 5.00 -34.44
C SER A 287 20.40 5.02 -33.30
N SER A 288 21.30 6.01 -33.28
CA SER A 288 22.37 6.12 -32.29
C SER A 288 21.99 6.88 -31.03
N TRP A 289 20.86 7.62 -31.00
CA TRP A 289 20.47 8.39 -29.83
C TRP A 289 18.97 8.40 -29.65
N THR A 290 18.53 8.10 -28.41
CA THR A 290 17.14 8.25 -27.96
C THR A 290 17.11 9.02 -26.64
N SER A 291 16.31 10.07 -26.57
CA SER A 291 16.06 10.85 -25.37
C SER A 291 14.59 10.70 -24.98
N THR A 292 14.31 10.34 -23.75
CA THR A 292 12.94 10.16 -23.22
C THR A 292 12.75 10.98 -21.97
N PHE A 293 11.75 11.85 -21.98
CA PHE A 293 11.32 12.62 -20.83
C PHE A 293 9.95 12.14 -20.37
N ASP A 294 9.84 11.76 -19.10
CA ASP A 294 8.61 11.32 -18.46
C ASP A 294 8.18 12.32 -17.39
N ALA A 295 6.89 12.62 -17.31
CA ALA A 295 6.29 13.45 -16.28
C ALA A 295 5.01 12.80 -15.76
N PHE A 296 4.86 12.72 -14.44
CA PHE A 296 3.68 12.22 -13.76
C PHE A 296 3.27 13.18 -12.65
N HIS A 297 1.98 13.50 -12.60
CA HIS A 297 1.37 14.28 -11.54
C HIS A 297 0.04 13.63 -11.13
N THR A 298 -0.20 13.50 -9.83
CA THR A 298 -1.51 13.11 -9.31
C THR A 298 -1.83 13.87 -8.04
N GLU A 299 -3.11 14.24 -7.92
CA GLU A 299 -3.68 14.81 -6.70
C GLU A 299 -4.93 14.00 -6.34
N ALA A 300 -5.01 13.54 -5.08
CA ALA A 300 -6.15 12.81 -4.57
C ALA A 300 -6.67 13.50 -3.30
N GLU A 301 -7.99 13.69 -3.23
CA GLU A 301 -8.67 14.18 -2.03
C GLU A 301 -9.71 13.16 -1.58
N GLN A 302 -9.56 12.69 -0.36
CA GLN A 302 -10.55 11.86 0.31
C GLN A 302 -11.25 12.69 1.39
N ILE A 303 -12.57 12.70 1.36
CA ILE A 303 -13.40 13.27 2.43
C ILE A 303 -14.42 12.20 2.81
N ASP A 304 -14.45 11.85 4.10
CA ASP A 304 -15.44 10.94 4.64
C ASP A 304 -15.94 11.39 6.01
N THR A 305 -17.17 11.02 6.31
CA THR A 305 -17.78 11.16 7.62
C THR A 305 -18.19 9.78 8.12
N ALA A 306 -18.12 9.58 9.42
CA ALA A 306 -18.65 8.38 10.05
C ALA A 306 -19.46 8.76 11.29
N ASN A 307 -20.58 8.05 11.48
CA ASN A 307 -21.38 8.18 12.66
C ASN A 307 -21.38 6.83 13.38
N GLN A 308 -20.99 6.85 14.63
CA GLN A 308 -20.72 5.68 15.46
C GLN A 308 -21.57 5.69 16.72
N PHE A 309 -22.14 4.56 17.04
CA PHE A 309 -22.67 4.26 18.37
C PHE A 309 -21.64 3.43 19.13
N GLU A 310 -21.37 3.78 20.38
CA GLU A 310 -20.29 3.18 21.16
C GLU A 310 -20.71 2.95 22.61
N VAL A 311 -20.39 1.77 23.11
CA VAL A 311 -20.66 1.36 24.49
C VAL A 311 -19.36 0.89 25.14
N ASN A 312 -18.93 1.59 26.18
CA ASN A 312 -17.86 1.10 27.05
C ASN A 312 -18.44 0.09 28.06
N LEU A 313 -17.77 -1.03 28.24
CA LEU A 313 -18.16 -2.16 29.08
C LEU A 313 -17.15 -2.41 30.20
N SER A 314 -16.36 -1.41 30.57
CA SER A 314 -15.37 -1.50 31.65
C SER A 314 -15.49 -0.32 32.60
N ASN A 315 -14.91 -0.46 33.78
CA ASN A 315 -14.79 0.64 34.74
C ASN A 315 -13.57 1.53 34.40
N TYR A 316 -13.55 2.01 33.14
CA TYR A 316 -12.46 2.84 32.62
C TYR A 316 -12.40 4.19 33.38
N ASN A 317 -11.22 4.59 33.83
CA ASN A 317 -10.96 5.84 34.54
C ASN A 317 -11.79 6.06 35.83
N GLY A 318 -12.23 5.01 36.50
CA GLY A 318 -12.68 5.08 37.88
C GLY A 318 -14.00 5.80 38.15
N GLY A 319 -14.93 5.92 37.19
CA GLY A 319 -16.16 6.64 37.50
C GLY A 319 -17.29 6.68 36.48
N TYR A 320 -17.08 6.22 35.26
CA TYR A 320 -18.10 6.40 34.22
C TYR A 320 -19.09 5.25 34.05
N THR A 321 -18.85 4.12 34.67
CA THR A 321 -19.79 3.00 34.74
C THR A 321 -19.94 2.50 36.17
N PRO A 322 -20.28 3.38 37.13
CA PRO A 322 -20.33 3.03 38.55
C PRO A 322 -21.38 1.98 38.90
N GLY A 323 -22.32 1.69 37.98
CA GLY A 323 -23.36 0.70 38.14
C GLY A 323 -23.28 -0.44 37.11
N LEU A 324 -22.14 -0.61 36.41
CA LEU A 324 -22.00 -1.70 35.43
C LEU A 324 -22.31 -3.05 36.06
N LEU A 325 -23.27 -3.75 35.47
CA LEU A 325 -23.60 -5.11 35.82
C LEU A 325 -23.95 -5.88 34.56
N ILE A 326 -23.28 -7.00 34.31
CA ILE A 326 -23.62 -7.94 33.24
C ILE A 326 -24.59 -9.00 33.82
N THR A 327 -25.76 -9.09 33.24
CA THR A 327 -26.75 -10.12 33.56
C THR A 327 -26.92 -11.09 32.41
N ASN A 328 -27.27 -12.34 32.70
CA ASN A 328 -27.42 -13.43 31.73
C ASN A 328 -26.18 -13.59 30.81
N PRO A 329 -24.95 -13.57 31.34
CA PRO A 329 -23.75 -13.71 30.51
C PRO A 329 -23.75 -15.06 29.80
N GLN A 330 -23.47 -15.00 28.50
CA GLN A 330 -23.26 -16.19 27.67
C GLN A 330 -21.76 -16.31 27.38
N VAL A 331 -21.21 -17.50 27.53
CA VAL A 331 -19.81 -17.82 27.34
C VAL A 331 -19.72 -19.06 26.47
N ASP A 332 -18.90 -19.04 25.46
CA ASP A 332 -18.67 -20.18 24.58
C ASP A 332 -17.69 -21.21 25.14
N ALA A 333 -17.46 -22.30 24.41
CA ALA A 333 -16.55 -23.36 24.79
C ALA A 333 -15.07 -22.93 24.87
N SER A 334 -14.70 -21.80 24.24
CA SER A 334 -13.35 -21.22 24.31
C SER A 334 -13.16 -20.31 25.53
N GLY A 335 -14.18 -20.13 26.36
CA GLY A 335 -14.19 -19.23 27.50
C GLY A 335 -14.34 -17.77 27.11
N SER A 336 -14.83 -17.45 25.90
CA SER A 336 -15.04 -16.10 25.44
C SER A 336 -16.50 -15.65 25.64
N PHE A 337 -16.69 -14.41 26.11
CA PHE A 337 -18.01 -13.80 26.26
C PHE A 337 -18.68 -13.63 24.88
N THR A 338 -19.88 -14.13 24.72
CA THR A 338 -20.64 -14.09 23.46
C THR A 338 -21.94 -13.30 23.56
N GLY A 339 -22.36 -12.87 24.75
CA GLY A 339 -23.57 -12.08 24.89
C GLY A 339 -24.03 -11.95 26.33
N GLY A 340 -25.05 -11.09 26.52
CA GLY A 340 -25.68 -10.80 27.81
C GLY A 340 -26.29 -9.43 27.80
N THR A 341 -26.74 -8.97 28.97
CA THR A 341 -27.33 -7.63 29.16
C THR A 341 -26.41 -6.81 30.07
N ALA A 342 -25.89 -5.69 29.57
CA ALA A 342 -25.10 -4.73 30.33
C ALA A 342 -25.99 -3.60 30.82
N SER A 343 -26.20 -3.48 32.14
CA SER A 343 -26.86 -2.35 32.76
C SER A 343 -25.88 -1.38 33.40
N GLY A 344 -26.30 -0.14 33.63
CA GLY A 344 -25.45 0.90 34.18
C GLY A 344 -24.38 1.40 33.26
N VAL A 345 -24.56 1.25 31.94
CA VAL A 345 -23.66 1.76 30.90
C VAL A 345 -24.08 3.15 30.44
N TYR A 346 -23.12 3.87 29.84
CA TYR A 346 -23.34 5.22 29.34
C TYR A 346 -22.89 5.35 27.86
N PRO A 347 -23.74 4.88 26.91
CA PRO A 347 -23.44 4.93 25.48
C PRO A 347 -23.23 6.35 24.98
N LEU A 348 -22.46 6.48 23.92
CA LEU A 348 -22.27 7.74 23.20
C LEU A 348 -22.48 7.57 21.69
N VAL A 349 -22.83 8.68 21.04
CA VAL A 349 -22.88 8.82 19.59
C VAL A 349 -21.72 9.72 19.18
N ARG A 350 -20.82 9.20 18.34
CA ARG A 350 -19.63 9.91 17.87
C ARG A 350 -19.79 10.29 16.42
N GLY A 351 -19.56 11.57 16.11
CA GLY A 351 -19.35 12.05 14.77
C GLY A 351 -17.87 12.11 14.46
N MET A 352 -17.47 11.59 13.30
CA MET A 352 -16.10 11.62 12.81
C MET A 352 -16.05 12.26 11.43
N TYR A 353 -14.99 13.00 11.16
CA TYR A 353 -14.68 13.59 9.87
C TYR A 353 -13.23 13.36 9.56
N ASN A 354 -12.96 12.83 8.36
CA ASN A 354 -11.60 12.67 7.85
C ASN A 354 -11.48 13.38 6.51
N LYS A 355 -10.46 14.22 6.38
CA LYS A 355 -10.03 14.81 5.12
C LYS A 355 -8.58 14.46 4.90
N ARG A 356 -8.27 13.86 3.75
CA ARG A 356 -6.91 13.53 3.34
C ARG A 356 -6.66 14.09 1.96
N LYS A 357 -5.54 14.78 1.80
CA LYS A 357 -5.07 15.29 0.51
C LYS A 357 -3.68 14.75 0.22
N ASP A 358 -3.60 13.95 -0.84
CA ASP A 358 -2.37 13.34 -1.33
C ASP A 358 -1.96 14.01 -2.64
N LYS A 359 -0.66 14.20 -2.84
CA LYS A 359 -0.09 14.71 -4.08
C LYS A 359 1.22 14.01 -4.37
N ILE A 360 1.39 13.56 -5.62
CA ILE A 360 2.63 12.95 -6.10
C ILE A 360 3.05 13.65 -7.39
N ASP A 361 4.30 14.08 -7.46
CA ASP A 361 4.96 14.59 -8.66
C ASP A 361 6.17 13.69 -8.94
N ALA A 362 6.35 13.22 -10.19
CA ALA A 362 7.52 12.47 -10.61
C ALA A 362 7.98 12.90 -12.02
N PHE A 363 9.29 13.06 -12.18
CA PHE A 363 9.92 13.44 -13.44
C PHE A 363 11.14 12.55 -13.68
N GLY A 364 11.33 12.17 -14.93
CA GLY A 364 12.49 11.40 -15.35
C GLY A 364 12.99 11.84 -16.73
N TRP A 365 14.30 11.82 -16.90
CA TRP A 365 14.94 12.12 -18.17
C TRP A 365 16.00 11.08 -18.46
N ASN A 366 15.71 10.22 -19.42
CA ASN A 366 16.58 9.14 -19.86
C ASN A 366 17.20 9.47 -21.23
N ASN A 367 18.48 9.18 -21.38
CA ASN A 367 19.19 9.27 -22.66
C ASN A 367 19.94 7.99 -22.91
N GLU A 368 19.74 7.39 -24.08
CA GLU A 368 20.42 6.21 -24.57
C GLU A 368 21.22 6.53 -25.82
N PHE A 369 22.49 6.16 -25.82
CA PHE A 369 23.40 6.34 -26.93
C PHE A 369 23.92 4.97 -27.39
N ASN A 370 23.68 4.63 -28.66
CA ASN A 370 24.18 3.43 -29.31
C ASN A 370 25.38 3.82 -30.20
N LEU A 371 26.56 3.54 -29.72
CA LEU A 371 27.84 3.89 -30.38
C LEU A 371 28.48 2.62 -30.97
N GLY A 372 27.93 2.11 -32.07
CA GLY A 372 28.29 0.81 -32.62
C GLY A 372 27.90 -0.33 -31.68
N SER A 373 28.89 -1.05 -31.15
CA SER A 373 28.67 -2.14 -30.21
C SER A 373 28.54 -1.71 -28.74
N VAL A 374 28.75 -0.43 -28.44
CA VAL A 374 28.67 0.14 -27.09
C VAL A 374 27.34 0.87 -26.93
N ARG A 375 26.59 0.57 -25.86
CA ARG A 375 25.40 1.33 -25.43
C ARG A 375 25.71 2.09 -24.15
N LEU A 376 25.43 3.37 -24.14
CA LEU A 376 25.54 4.22 -22.95
C LEU A 376 24.14 4.68 -22.53
N MET A 377 23.91 4.80 -21.23
CA MET A 377 22.68 5.30 -20.67
C MET A 377 22.95 6.31 -19.56
N ALA A 378 22.24 7.43 -19.62
CA ALA A 378 22.20 8.43 -18.55
C ALA A 378 20.73 8.72 -18.19
N ASP A 379 20.42 8.66 -16.90
CA ASP A 379 19.08 8.88 -16.38
C ASP A 379 19.10 9.82 -15.18
N LEU A 380 18.19 10.78 -15.16
CA LEU A 380 17.96 11.68 -14.02
C LEU A 380 16.51 11.56 -13.58
N ASN A 381 16.28 11.56 -12.27
CA ASN A 381 14.94 11.48 -11.73
C ASN A 381 14.72 12.37 -10.51
N TYR A 382 13.49 12.78 -10.34
CA TYR A 382 12.98 13.49 -9.19
C TYR A 382 11.57 13.05 -8.90
N SER A 383 11.26 12.72 -7.65
CA SER A 383 9.89 12.48 -7.22
C SER A 383 9.63 13.08 -5.84
N LYS A 384 8.39 13.52 -5.62
CA LYS A 384 7.91 14.10 -4.37
C LYS A 384 6.48 13.65 -4.11
N ALA A 385 6.22 13.14 -2.91
CA ALA A 385 4.88 12.85 -2.40
C ALA A 385 4.61 13.68 -1.16
N THR A 386 3.38 14.16 -1.02
CA THR A 386 2.90 14.85 0.18
C THR A 386 1.53 14.31 0.57
N ARG A 387 1.32 14.13 1.87
CA ARG A 387 0.02 13.82 2.47
C ARG A 387 -0.28 14.83 3.56
N LYS A 388 -1.49 15.39 3.55
CA LYS A 388 -2.02 16.25 4.60
C LYS A 388 -3.36 15.71 5.03
N GLU A 389 -3.55 15.57 6.34
CA GLU A 389 -4.79 15.03 6.88
C GLU A 389 -5.38 15.97 7.93
N LEU A 390 -6.69 15.94 8.04
CA LEU A 390 -7.47 16.53 9.12
C LEU A 390 -8.46 15.48 9.59
N ASN A 391 -8.29 14.99 10.81
CA ASN A 391 -9.19 14.04 11.44
C ASN A 391 -9.81 14.73 12.65
N LEU A 392 -11.13 14.80 12.70
CA LEU A 392 -11.90 15.40 13.79
C LEU A 392 -12.93 14.39 14.28
N GLU A 393 -13.10 14.32 15.59
CA GLU A 393 -14.21 13.61 16.23
C GLU A 393 -14.81 14.43 17.36
N ASN A 394 -16.10 14.32 17.55
CA ASN A 394 -16.81 14.86 18.70
C ASN A 394 -17.92 13.92 19.17
N ASN A 395 -18.28 14.05 20.44
CA ASN A 395 -19.09 13.07 21.15
C ASN A 395 -20.40 13.68 21.63
N LEU A 396 -21.51 12.99 21.38
CA LEU A 396 -22.82 13.29 21.90
C LEU A 396 -23.25 12.23 22.93
N GLN A 397 -23.92 12.66 23.97
CA GLN A 397 -24.56 11.77 24.95
C GLN A 397 -25.97 12.31 25.34
N LEU A 398 -26.80 11.43 25.91
CA LEU A 398 -28.06 11.81 26.47
C LEU A 398 -27.85 12.68 27.73
N VAL A 399 -28.60 13.76 27.86
CA VAL A 399 -28.55 14.65 29.04
C VAL A 399 -29.92 14.76 29.67
N PRO A 400 -30.01 15.14 30.96
CA PRO A 400 -28.94 15.45 31.91
C PRO A 400 -28.14 14.23 32.32
N MET A 401 -26.85 14.45 32.59
CA MET A 401 -25.90 13.40 33.00
C MET A 401 -26.11 12.97 34.46
N PRO A 402 -25.88 11.67 34.79
CA PRO A 402 -25.70 10.53 33.87
C PRO A 402 -27.07 9.89 33.52
N GLN A 403 -27.39 9.77 32.23
CA GLN A 403 -28.53 8.94 31.80
C GLN A 403 -28.00 7.53 31.42
N LEU A 404 -27.93 6.69 32.43
CA LEU A 404 -27.49 5.31 32.26
C LEU A 404 -28.48 4.50 31.43
N ASP A 405 -27.94 3.55 30.65
CA ASP A 405 -28.73 2.64 29.81
C ASP A 405 -28.51 1.19 30.21
N THR A 406 -29.39 0.33 29.68
CA THR A 406 -29.30 -1.12 29.73
C THR A 406 -29.28 -1.64 28.31
N VAL A 407 -28.14 -2.25 27.92
CA VAL A 407 -27.85 -2.63 26.53
C VAL A 407 -27.79 -4.14 26.41
N GLY A 408 -28.55 -4.73 25.48
CA GLY A 408 -28.41 -6.11 25.05
C GLY A 408 -27.26 -6.31 24.11
N LEU A 409 -26.46 -7.38 24.28
CA LEU A 409 -25.28 -7.68 23.50
C LEU A 409 -25.31 -9.10 22.96
N VAL A 410 -24.99 -9.26 21.66
CA VAL A 410 -24.75 -10.57 21.04
C VAL A 410 -23.47 -10.47 20.19
N ILE A 411 -22.42 -11.14 20.58
CA ILE A 411 -21.14 -11.14 19.85
C ILE A 411 -21.13 -12.27 18.82
N LYS A 412 -20.86 -11.91 17.57
CA LYS A 412 -20.87 -12.84 16.44
C LYS A 412 -19.52 -12.82 15.70
N PRO A 413 -18.76 -13.90 15.69
CA PRO A 413 -17.45 -13.93 14.99
C PRO A 413 -17.55 -13.87 13.46
N ASN A 414 -18.68 -14.27 12.88
CA ASN A 414 -18.83 -14.41 11.42
C ASN A 414 -19.91 -13.49 10.82
N ASP A 415 -20.42 -12.55 11.60
CA ASP A 415 -21.45 -11.61 11.21
C ASP A 415 -21.32 -10.34 12.06
N PHE A 416 -22.10 -9.31 11.78
CA PHE A 416 -22.19 -8.13 12.64
C PHE A 416 -22.69 -8.52 14.03
N SER A 417 -21.90 -8.26 15.05
CA SER A 417 -22.36 -8.33 16.44
C SER A 417 -23.50 -7.34 16.66
N GLN A 418 -24.45 -7.68 17.55
CA GLN A 418 -25.67 -6.92 17.79
C GLN A 418 -25.59 -6.17 19.11
N ILE A 419 -26.07 -4.93 19.08
CA ILE A 419 -26.18 -4.01 20.19
C ILE A 419 -27.64 -3.56 20.24
N THR A 420 -28.34 -3.82 21.32
CA THR A 420 -29.75 -3.40 21.50
C THR A 420 -29.82 -2.38 22.63
N PRO A 421 -29.83 -1.06 22.32
CA PRO A 421 -29.96 -0.02 23.32
C PRO A 421 -31.33 -0.10 24.00
N GLY A 422 -31.40 0.21 25.28
CA GLY A 422 -32.66 0.33 26.03
C GLY A 422 -33.27 1.73 25.93
N ARG A 423 -32.47 2.73 25.53
CA ARG A 423 -32.94 4.11 25.29
C ARG A 423 -32.93 4.48 23.81
N ASP A 424 -33.69 5.54 23.49
CA ASP A 424 -33.74 6.08 22.14
C ASP A 424 -32.59 7.07 21.88
N TYR A 425 -31.73 6.75 20.86
CA TYR A 425 -30.63 7.58 20.39
C TYR A 425 -30.90 8.18 19.01
N SER A 426 -32.15 8.11 18.51
CA SER A 426 -32.49 8.62 17.18
C SER A 426 -32.84 10.12 17.16
N ASP A 427 -33.26 10.68 18.29
CA ASP A 427 -33.67 12.08 18.40
C ASP A 427 -32.48 12.98 18.71
N PRO A 428 -32.06 13.83 17.75
CA PRO A 428 -30.90 14.73 17.94
C PRO A 428 -31.13 15.81 19.02
N ASN A 429 -32.42 16.06 19.43
CA ASN A 429 -32.69 17.05 20.47
C ASN A 429 -32.42 16.52 21.89
N ASN A 430 -32.32 15.21 22.05
CA ASN A 430 -31.99 14.56 23.31
C ASN A 430 -30.49 14.30 23.47
N LEU A 431 -29.69 14.51 22.41
CA LEU A 431 -28.27 14.25 22.37
C LEU A 431 -27.48 15.55 22.34
N PHE A 432 -26.55 15.69 23.24
CA PHE A 432 -25.75 16.90 23.40
C PHE A 432 -24.24 16.65 23.24
N LEU A 433 -23.56 17.57 22.57
CA LEU A 433 -22.11 17.70 22.68
C LEU A 433 -21.76 17.88 24.15
N THR A 434 -21.00 16.97 24.70
CA THR A 434 -20.67 16.98 26.14
C THR A 434 -19.31 16.31 26.39
N ASN A 435 -18.79 16.52 27.58
CA ASN A 435 -17.57 15.87 28.01
C ASN A 435 -17.85 14.43 28.44
N THR A 436 -17.52 13.49 27.57
CA THR A 436 -17.68 12.04 27.81
C THR A 436 -16.44 11.45 28.48
N ILE A 437 -16.43 10.12 28.72
CA ILE A 437 -15.24 9.42 29.22
C ILE A 437 -14.03 9.58 28.28
N TYR A 438 -14.24 9.87 27.01
CA TYR A 438 -13.21 10.14 26.00
C TYR A 438 -13.03 11.64 25.71
N GLY A 439 -13.52 12.51 26.60
CA GLY A 439 -13.57 13.94 26.34
C GLY A 439 -14.73 14.35 25.44
N SER A 440 -14.82 15.63 25.11
CA SER A 440 -15.85 16.17 24.21
C SER A 440 -15.49 15.95 22.73
N GLY A 441 -14.22 15.75 22.42
CA GLY A 441 -13.72 15.42 21.09
C GLY A 441 -12.20 15.42 21.01
N TYR A 442 -11.69 14.96 19.88
CA TYR A 442 -10.24 14.92 19.61
C TYR A 442 -9.97 15.19 18.12
N GLY A 443 -8.83 15.82 17.84
CA GLY A 443 -8.45 16.12 16.47
C GLY A 443 -6.97 15.87 16.20
N LYS A 444 -6.66 15.51 14.93
CA LYS A 444 -5.30 15.24 14.44
C LYS A 444 -5.08 15.93 13.11
N VAL A 445 -3.85 16.43 12.92
CA VAL A 445 -3.41 17.10 11.69
C VAL A 445 -2.02 16.55 11.30
N PRO A 446 -1.91 15.28 10.87
CA PRO A 446 -0.65 14.73 10.41
C PRO A 446 -0.30 15.21 9.01
N GLU A 447 1.00 15.47 8.79
CA GLU A 447 1.56 15.76 7.47
C GLU A 447 2.76 14.85 7.20
N VAL A 448 2.85 14.32 5.96
CA VAL A 448 3.99 13.53 5.47
C VAL A 448 4.50 14.15 4.18
N GLU A 449 5.81 14.30 4.07
CA GLU A 449 6.51 14.63 2.83
C GLU A 449 7.60 13.58 2.56
N ASP A 450 7.62 13.01 1.36
CA ASP A 450 8.65 12.10 0.89
C ASP A 450 9.23 12.64 -0.42
N ARG A 451 10.54 12.79 -0.50
CA ARG A 451 11.24 13.34 -1.65
C ARG A 451 12.44 12.49 -2.01
N LEU A 452 12.57 12.17 -3.29
CA LEU A 452 13.68 11.40 -3.85
C LEU A 452 14.27 12.14 -5.05
N LYS A 453 15.60 12.20 -5.10
CA LYS A 453 16.39 12.65 -6.25
C LYS A 453 17.35 11.55 -6.63
N GLY A 454 17.53 11.30 -7.91
CA GLY A 454 18.43 10.26 -8.35
C GLY A 454 19.08 10.56 -9.70
N GLY A 455 20.18 9.87 -9.92
CA GLY A 455 20.87 9.88 -11.20
C GLY A 455 21.56 8.55 -11.45
N ARG A 456 21.53 8.07 -12.69
CA ARG A 456 22.08 6.78 -13.10
C ARG A 456 22.91 6.93 -14.38
N LEU A 457 24.06 6.30 -14.38
CA LEU A 457 24.91 6.16 -15.57
C LEU A 457 25.20 4.67 -15.76
N ALA A 458 25.09 4.19 -16.99
CA ALA A 458 25.38 2.80 -17.32
C ALA A 458 26.01 2.68 -18.71
N ALA A 459 26.80 1.63 -18.90
CA ALA A 459 27.40 1.27 -20.17
C ALA A 459 27.26 -0.24 -20.39
N THR A 460 26.82 -0.63 -21.60
CA THR A 460 26.84 -2.02 -22.07
C THR A 460 27.96 -2.13 -23.11
N LEU A 461 28.88 -3.01 -22.86
CA LEU A 461 30.07 -3.26 -23.68
C LEU A 461 30.00 -4.69 -24.25
N PRO A 462 30.42 -4.93 -25.48
CA PRO A 462 30.52 -6.29 -26.01
C PRO A 462 31.47 -7.12 -25.14
N ALA A 463 31.15 -8.38 -24.93
CA ALA A 463 32.05 -9.27 -24.21
C ALA A 463 33.33 -9.52 -25.00
N PRO A 464 34.50 -9.68 -24.36
CA PRO A 464 35.74 -10.08 -25.01
C PRO A 464 35.53 -11.42 -25.75
N GLN A 465 36.08 -11.53 -26.97
CA GLN A 465 35.96 -12.74 -27.80
C GLN A 465 36.42 -14.04 -27.13
N ALA A 466 37.32 -13.95 -26.16
CA ALA A 466 37.78 -15.08 -25.35
C ALA A 466 36.69 -15.62 -24.39
N LEU A 467 35.67 -14.83 -24.11
CA LEU A 467 34.55 -15.18 -23.20
C LEU A 467 33.30 -15.57 -24.00
N THR A 468 33.39 -16.68 -24.72
CA THR A 468 32.36 -17.13 -25.70
C THR A 468 30.98 -17.39 -25.14
N TRP A 469 30.83 -17.52 -23.85
CA TRP A 469 29.53 -17.71 -23.16
C TRP A 469 28.78 -16.40 -22.92
N PHE A 470 29.49 -15.27 -23.01
CA PHE A 470 28.94 -13.95 -22.70
C PHE A 470 28.71 -13.13 -23.96
N SER A 471 27.54 -12.51 -24.07
CA SER A 471 27.22 -11.58 -25.15
C SER A 471 27.81 -10.19 -24.89
N ASP A 472 27.61 -9.71 -23.69
CA ASP A 472 27.95 -8.33 -23.30
C ASP A 472 28.15 -8.21 -21.79
N ILE A 473 28.71 -7.05 -21.38
CA ILE A 473 28.95 -6.70 -19.98
C ILE A 473 28.32 -5.35 -19.70
N ASP A 474 27.48 -5.28 -18.69
CA ASP A 474 26.90 -4.05 -18.18
C ASP A 474 27.65 -3.57 -16.94
N VAL A 475 28.00 -2.31 -16.92
CA VAL A 475 28.56 -1.61 -15.76
C VAL A 475 27.76 -0.33 -15.52
N GLY A 476 27.62 0.06 -14.27
CA GLY A 476 26.94 1.30 -14.00
C GLY A 476 26.99 1.74 -12.56
N VAL A 477 26.52 2.96 -12.35
CA VAL A 477 26.38 3.59 -11.05
C VAL A 477 25.03 4.31 -10.96
N ASN A 478 24.38 4.22 -9.81
CA ASN A 478 23.17 4.97 -9.47
C ASN A 478 23.36 5.66 -8.13
N TYR A 479 22.94 6.90 -8.04
CA TYR A 479 22.86 7.65 -6.78
C TYR A 479 21.41 8.03 -6.50
N ALA A 480 20.96 7.84 -5.26
CA ALA A 480 19.63 8.20 -4.77
C ALA A 480 19.73 8.90 -3.42
N ASP A 481 19.12 10.08 -3.29
CA ASP A 481 18.97 10.84 -2.03
C ASP A 481 17.48 10.95 -1.73
N ARG A 482 17.02 10.19 -0.71
CA ARG A 482 15.64 10.17 -0.23
C ARG A 482 15.55 10.83 1.14
N ARG A 483 14.61 11.76 1.28
CA ARG A 483 14.26 12.37 2.56
C ARG A 483 12.77 12.24 2.80
N LYS A 484 12.41 11.60 3.90
CA LYS A 484 11.03 11.50 4.37
C LYS A 484 10.87 12.19 5.70
N GLN A 485 9.83 13.01 5.80
CA GLN A 485 9.51 13.79 6.99
C GLN A 485 8.05 13.59 7.36
N LYS A 486 7.79 13.43 8.65
CA LYS A 486 6.45 13.44 9.25
C LYS A 486 6.39 14.50 10.33
N THR A 487 5.29 15.24 10.38
CA THR A 487 4.90 16.09 11.48
C THR A 487 3.50 15.70 11.94
N GLN A 488 3.25 15.74 13.24
CA GLN A 488 1.94 15.35 13.77
C GLN A 488 1.51 16.30 14.87
N ALA A 489 0.51 17.14 14.55
CA ALA A 489 -0.18 17.96 15.52
C ALA A 489 -1.50 17.27 15.91
N GLU A 490 -1.78 17.27 17.23
CA GLU A 490 -3.01 16.69 17.79
C GLU A 490 -3.53 17.56 18.93
N GLY A 491 -4.78 17.36 19.34
CA GLY A 491 -5.31 18.04 20.52
C GLY A 491 -6.76 17.68 20.81
N ASN A 492 -7.14 17.92 22.07
CA ASN A 492 -8.53 17.82 22.49
C ASN A 492 -9.36 18.91 21.80
N ILE A 493 -10.58 18.56 21.46
CA ILE A 493 -11.62 19.47 21.00
C ILE A 493 -12.51 19.74 22.21
N LEU A 494 -12.39 20.94 22.77
CA LEU A 494 -13.04 21.35 24.02
C LEU A 494 -14.35 22.05 23.75
N LEU A 495 -15.32 21.88 24.65
CA LEU A 495 -16.57 22.64 24.60
C LEU A 495 -16.30 24.14 24.69
N GLY A 496 -17.04 24.93 23.90
CA GLY A 496 -17.00 26.39 23.96
C GLY A 496 -17.80 26.96 25.16
N ALA A 497 -17.96 28.27 25.18
CA ALA A 497 -18.63 28.98 26.27
C ALA A 497 -20.10 28.56 26.50
N GLN A 498 -20.75 27.94 25.54
CA GLN A 498 -22.14 27.46 25.66
C GLN A 498 -22.26 26.19 26.54
N GLY A 499 -21.14 25.47 26.78
CA GLY A 499 -21.18 24.19 27.47
C GLY A 499 -21.89 23.11 26.64
N ASP A 500 -22.61 22.22 27.31
CA ASP A 500 -23.38 21.15 26.66
C ASP A 500 -24.44 21.74 25.72
N THR A 501 -24.47 21.27 24.47
CA THR A 501 -25.42 21.81 23.47
C THR A 501 -25.81 20.75 22.44
N SER A 502 -27.08 20.78 21.98
CA SER A 502 -27.51 19.94 20.86
C SER A 502 -27.04 20.51 19.52
N ILE A 503 -26.95 19.64 18.53
CA ILE A 503 -26.57 20.05 17.17
C ILE A 503 -27.76 20.74 16.51
N ALA A 504 -27.60 21.99 16.08
CA ALA A 504 -28.64 22.73 15.38
C ALA A 504 -29.02 22.06 14.05
N SER A 505 -30.27 22.21 13.65
CA SER A 505 -30.86 21.51 12.48
C SER A 505 -30.17 21.84 11.16
N ASP A 506 -29.59 23.04 11.01
CA ASP A 506 -28.80 23.43 9.81
C ASP A 506 -27.46 22.72 9.68
N LEU A 507 -26.99 22.09 10.75
CA LEU A 507 -25.76 21.28 10.74
C LEU A 507 -26.05 19.77 10.68
N GLN A 508 -27.31 19.37 10.79
CA GLN A 508 -27.70 17.95 10.75
C GLN A 508 -27.70 17.43 9.31
N TYR A 509 -27.27 16.19 9.16
CA TYR A 509 -27.41 15.39 7.94
C TYR A 509 -28.58 14.42 8.07
N ASP A 510 -28.95 13.75 6.97
CA ASP A 510 -29.89 12.63 7.04
C ASP A 510 -29.40 11.61 8.08
N PRO A 511 -30.29 11.12 8.99
CA PRO A 511 -29.88 10.13 9.99
C PRO A 511 -29.28 8.87 9.37
N VAL A 512 -28.36 8.27 10.09
CA VAL A 512 -27.64 7.07 9.67
C VAL A 512 -28.26 5.83 10.29
N ASN A 513 -28.54 4.82 9.48
CA ASN A 513 -29.12 3.56 9.94
C ASN A 513 -28.01 2.54 10.29
N LEU A 514 -27.97 2.14 11.57
CA LEU A 514 -27.12 1.08 12.12
C LEU A 514 -27.92 -0.21 12.40
N GLY A 515 -29.02 -0.46 11.70
CA GLY A 515 -29.84 -1.65 11.85
C GLY A 515 -29.09 -2.97 11.60
N PHE A 516 -28.03 -2.96 10.80
CA PHE A 516 -27.14 -4.13 10.64
C PHE A 516 -26.51 -4.57 11.97
N ALA A 517 -26.33 -3.66 12.92
CA ALA A 517 -25.82 -3.89 14.27
C ALA A 517 -26.91 -3.90 15.36
N GLY A 518 -28.20 -3.84 14.97
CA GLY A 518 -29.33 -3.89 15.91
C GLY A 518 -29.69 -2.59 16.62
N ILE A 519 -29.05 -1.45 16.29
CA ILE A 519 -29.18 -0.17 17.00
C ILE A 519 -30.35 0.67 16.44
N GLY A 520 -30.63 0.58 15.14
CA GLY A 520 -31.58 1.47 14.47
C GLY A 520 -30.88 2.73 13.92
N THR A 521 -31.59 3.85 13.87
CA THR A 521 -31.09 5.14 13.38
C THR A 521 -30.43 5.95 14.49
N ILE A 522 -29.35 6.67 14.11
CA ILE A 522 -28.69 7.66 14.96
C ILE A 522 -28.48 8.96 14.18
N PRO A 523 -28.33 10.12 14.85
CA PRO A 523 -28.04 11.39 14.20
C PRO A 523 -26.70 11.37 13.44
N ALA A 524 -26.67 12.13 12.36
CA ALA A 524 -25.47 12.47 11.62
C ALA A 524 -25.38 13.99 11.44
N TRP A 525 -24.16 14.54 11.39
CA TRP A 525 -23.99 16.00 11.33
C TRP A 525 -22.66 16.40 10.71
N ASN A 526 -22.55 17.66 10.33
CA ASN A 526 -21.33 18.30 9.84
C ASN A 526 -20.36 18.54 11.01
N VAL A 527 -19.48 17.60 11.28
CA VAL A 527 -18.51 17.64 12.38
C VAL A 527 -17.61 18.89 12.34
N PRO A 528 -16.97 19.26 11.21
CA PRO A 528 -16.17 20.49 11.13
C PRO A 528 -16.96 21.75 11.47
N ALA A 529 -18.20 21.88 10.99
CA ALA A 529 -19.04 23.05 11.27
C ALA A 529 -19.50 23.06 12.74
N ALA A 530 -19.79 21.90 13.33
CA ALA A 530 -20.10 21.79 14.76
C ALA A 530 -18.90 22.17 15.64
N VAL A 531 -17.68 21.69 15.29
CA VAL A 531 -16.46 22.12 15.97
C VAL A 531 -16.25 23.62 15.86
N SER A 532 -16.41 24.22 14.69
CA SER A 532 -16.25 25.66 14.48
C SER A 532 -17.28 26.51 15.24
N ARG A 533 -18.52 26.00 15.41
CA ARG A 533 -19.62 26.77 16.04
C ARG A 533 -19.66 26.62 17.57
N TYR A 534 -19.37 25.44 18.09
CA TYR A 534 -19.63 25.09 19.48
C TYR A 534 -18.39 24.76 20.29
N MET A 535 -17.23 24.53 19.63
CA MET A 535 -16.09 23.99 20.29
C MET A 535 -14.81 24.75 19.94
N THR A 536 -13.70 24.39 20.59
CA THR A 536 -12.36 24.96 20.32
C THR A 536 -11.39 23.84 20.05
N PHE A 537 -10.65 23.94 18.95
CA PHE A 537 -9.61 23.01 18.55
C PHE A 537 -8.29 23.74 18.28
N ASN A 538 -7.28 23.49 19.11
CA ASN A 538 -5.95 24.07 19.02
C ASN A 538 -4.90 22.94 19.02
N PRO A 539 -4.59 22.33 17.86
CA PRO A 539 -3.64 21.23 17.79
C PRO A 539 -2.21 21.69 18.09
N VAL A 540 -1.46 20.90 18.82
CA VAL A 540 -0.08 21.16 19.22
C VAL A 540 0.82 19.98 18.86
N THR A 541 2.14 20.22 18.81
CA THR A 541 3.15 19.19 18.46
C THR A 541 4.10 18.86 19.62
N ASN A 542 3.99 19.60 20.75
CA ASN A 542 4.98 19.64 21.82
C ASN A 542 4.56 18.95 23.13
N LEU A 543 3.52 18.09 23.07
CA LEU A 543 3.18 17.21 24.18
C LEU A 543 4.10 15.98 24.15
N ASP A 544 4.38 15.40 25.31
CA ASP A 544 5.28 14.26 25.50
C ASP A 544 5.01 13.10 24.50
N TYR A 545 3.77 12.65 24.41
CA TYR A 545 3.35 11.56 23.50
C TYR A 545 3.31 11.96 21.99
N LEU A 546 3.46 13.27 21.67
CA LEU A 546 3.43 13.75 20.26
C LEU A 546 4.85 13.93 19.69
N ILE A 547 5.81 14.27 20.55
CA ILE A 547 7.18 14.55 20.12
C ILE A 547 7.79 13.39 19.33
N PRO A 548 7.69 12.12 19.76
CA PRO A 548 8.23 10.99 19.01
C PRO A 548 7.51 10.72 17.68
N LYS A 549 6.33 11.32 17.45
CA LYS A 549 5.55 11.17 16.23
C LYS A 549 6.00 12.08 15.08
N SER A 550 6.89 13.06 15.38
CA SER A 550 7.46 13.97 14.38
C SER A 550 8.93 13.65 14.16
N TRP A 551 9.32 13.38 12.90
CA TRP A 551 10.66 12.92 12.58
C TRP A 551 11.03 13.20 11.13
N THR A 552 12.33 13.21 10.85
CA THR A 552 12.89 13.20 9.49
C THR A 552 13.84 12.00 9.37
N VAL A 553 13.74 11.25 8.30
CA VAL A 553 14.69 10.20 7.91
C VAL A 553 15.26 10.53 6.56
N GLN A 554 16.59 10.47 6.43
CA GLN A 554 17.31 10.66 5.18
C GLN A 554 18.15 9.43 4.86
N GLU A 555 18.17 9.04 3.60
CA GLU A 555 18.97 7.95 3.07
C GLU A 555 19.64 8.39 1.78
N LYS A 556 20.96 8.30 1.72
CA LYS A 556 21.77 8.50 0.52
C LYS A 556 22.37 7.17 0.13
N ILE A 557 22.06 6.69 -1.07
CA ILE A 557 22.46 5.37 -1.53
C ILE A 557 23.20 5.49 -2.85
N THR A 558 24.43 5.02 -2.85
CA THR A 558 25.22 4.83 -4.07
C THR A 558 25.24 3.34 -4.40
N THR A 559 24.78 2.99 -5.59
CA THR A 559 24.73 1.62 -6.09
C THR A 559 25.65 1.52 -7.31
N ALA A 560 26.63 0.64 -7.27
CA ALA A 560 27.48 0.32 -8.42
C ALA A 560 27.28 -1.15 -8.78
N TRP A 561 27.34 -1.50 -10.07
CA TRP A 561 27.19 -2.88 -10.50
C TRP A 561 28.09 -3.25 -11.68
N LEU A 562 28.36 -4.54 -11.73
CA LEU A 562 28.95 -5.24 -12.87
C LEU A 562 28.11 -6.48 -13.15
N ARG A 563 27.65 -6.64 -14.40
CA ARG A 563 26.84 -7.77 -14.85
C ARG A 563 27.36 -8.25 -16.20
N ALA A 564 27.58 -9.54 -16.34
CA ALA A 564 27.87 -10.19 -17.60
C ALA A 564 26.62 -10.96 -18.07
N ASN A 565 26.19 -10.69 -19.28
CA ASN A 565 25.02 -11.34 -19.89
C ASN A 565 25.46 -12.59 -20.64
N ILE A 566 24.73 -13.70 -20.44
CA ILE A 566 25.01 -15.01 -21.02
C ILE A 566 24.05 -15.25 -22.17
N ASN A 567 24.59 -15.63 -23.32
CA ASN A 567 23.80 -16.06 -24.48
C ASN A 567 24.65 -17.06 -25.28
N THR A 568 24.35 -18.34 -25.09
CA THR A 568 25.13 -19.44 -25.68
C THR A 568 24.23 -20.66 -25.86
N ASP A 569 24.72 -21.67 -26.56
CA ASP A 569 24.06 -22.96 -26.73
C ASP A 569 24.91 -24.10 -26.19
N ILE A 570 24.28 -25.06 -25.50
CA ILE A 570 24.90 -26.30 -25.06
C ILE A 570 24.15 -27.45 -25.76
N GLY A 571 24.70 -27.93 -26.89
CA GLY A 571 23.99 -28.85 -27.74
C GLY A 571 22.74 -28.23 -28.34
N GLU A 572 21.57 -28.86 -28.11
CA GLU A 572 20.26 -28.33 -28.55
C GLU A 572 19.60 -27.41 -27.54
N VAL A 573 20.23 -27.10 -26.41
CA VAL A 573 19.71 -26.29 -25.33
C VAL A 573 20.28 -24.89 -25.39
N GLY A 574 19.45 -23.90 -25.66
CA GLY A 574 19.83 -22.49 -25.54
C GLY A 574 20.01 -22.11 -24.08
N VAL A 575 21.07 -21.38 -23.75
CA VAL A 575 21.34 -20.90 -22.41
C VAL A 575 21.39 -19.37 -22.42
N ARG A 576 20.43 -18.72 -21.77
CA ARG A 576 20.38 -17.28 -21.58
C ARG A 576 20.47 -16.95 -20.10
N GLY A 577 21.02 -15.80 -19.75
CA GLY A 577 21.11 -15.44 -18.35
C GLY A 577 21.99 -14.26 -18.08
N ASN A 578 22.31 -14.09 -16.81
CA ASN A 578 23.29 -13.13 -16.35
C ASN A 578 23.94 -13.56 -15.04
N ILE A 579 25.16 -13.12 -14.84
CA ILE A 579 25.88 -13.21 -13.56
C ILE A 579 26.44 -11.83 -13.24
N GLY A 580 26.33 -11.40 -12.00
CA GLY A 580 26.84 -10.10 -11.63
C GLY A 580 26.91 -9.86 -10.15
N VAL A 581 27.38 -8.68 -9.79
CA VAL A 581 27.45 -8.20 -8.42
C VAL A 581 27.05 -6.73 -8.37
N GLN A 582 26.27 -6.38 -7.36
CA GLN A 582 25.90 -5.00 -7.05
C GLN A 582 26.49 -4.63 -5.68
N LEU A 583 27.14 -3.49 -5.59
CA LEU A 583 27.57 -2.87 -4.34
C LEU A 583 26.64 -1.72 -4.01
N GLN A 584 26.02 -1.75 -2.83
CA GLN A 584 25.24 -0.64 -2.29
C GLN A 584 25.97 -0.05 -1.09
N HIS A 585 26.34 1.23 -1.19
CA HIS A 585 26.79 2.05 -0.06
C HIS A 585 25.64 2.91 0.40
N ALA A 586 25.20 2.75 1.65
CA ALA A 586 24.10 3.48 2.24
C ALA A 586 24.57 4.34 3.41
N ASP A 587 24.15 5.61 3.43
CA ASP A 587 24.27 6.56 4.53
C ASP A 587 22.84 6.89 4.99
N GLN A 588 22.44 6.38 6.16
CA GLN A 588 21.13 6.61 6.75
C GLN A 588 21.23 7.43 8.03
N SER A 589 20.32 8.39 8.18
CA SER A 589 20.22 9.23 9.36
C SER A 589 18.78 9.58 9.69
N SER A 590 18.53 9.90 10.95
CA SER A 590 17.23 10.38 11.43
C SER A 590 17.38 11.51 12.43
N GLN A 591 16.54 12.51 12.28
CA GLN A 591 16.42 13.68 13.15
C GLN A 591 15.02 13.72 13.75
N SER A 592 14.94 13.94 15.07
CA SER A 592 13.69 14.08 15.82
C SER A 592 13.98 14.80 17.15
N SER A 593 13.09 14.61 18.12
CA SER A 593 13.26 15.09 19.49
C SER A 593 12.82 14.03 20.50
N TYR A 594 13.22 14.19 21.75
CA TYR A 594 12.68 13.45 22.87
C TYR A 594 12.21 14.41 23.96
N PHE A 595 11.33 13.93 24.82
CA PHE A 595 10.76 14.68 25.91
C PHE A 595 11.43 14.27 27.23
N ASP A 596 11.97 15.23 27.96
CA ASP A 596 12.59 15.02 29.24
C ASP A 596 11.73 15.68 30.33
N GLN A 597 10.94 14.87 31.04
CA GLN A 597 10.03 15.34 32.10
C GLN A 597 10.73 16.01 33.26
N SER A 598 12.03 15.77 33.45
CA SER A 598 12.81 16.36 34.53
C SER A 598 13.11 17.85 34.34
N ARG A 599 12.89 18.40 33.15
CA ARG A 599 13.19 19.76 32.78
C ARG A 599 11.98 20.67 32.85
N PRO A 600 12.19 21.98 33.16
CA PRO A 600 11.09 22.95 33.10
C PRO A 600 10.41 23.02 31.77
N ALA A 601 9.11 23.35 31.77
CA ALA A 601 8.34 23.57 30.54
C ALA A 601 9.03 24.58 29.61
N GLY A 602 9.09 24.26 28.33
CA GLY A 602 9.80 25.02 27.29
C GLY A 602 11.31 24.69 27.16
N GLN A 603 11.89 23.88 28.05
CA GLN A 603 13.25 23.36 27.97
C GLN A 603 13.30 21.84 27.95
N ASN A 604 12.14 21.20 27.95
CA ASN A 604 11.93 19.77 28.09
C ASN A 604 11.88 18.99 26.75
N VAL A 605 11.98 19.69 25.62
CA VAL A 605 12.08 19.08 24.29
C VAL A 605 13.52 19.20 23.80
N LEU A 606 14.18 18.09 23.66
CA LEU A 606 15.59 18.02 23.28
C LEU A 606 15.77 17.35 21.91
N PRO A 607 16.64 17.88 21.04
CA PRO A 607 16.88 17.28 19.73
C PRO A 607 17.67 15.99 19.85
N ILE A 608 17.43 15.08 18.91
CA ILE A 608 18.20 13.86 18.73
C ILE A 608 18.49 13.65 17.25
N ASP A 609 19.73 13.34 16.92
CA ASP A 609 20.20 13.01 15.59
C ASP A 609 21.06 11.76 15.67
N ALA A 610 20.75 10.75 14.89
CA ALA A 610 21.48 9.49 14.87
C ALA A 610 21.44 8.86 13.49
N GLY A 611 22.47 8.10 13.14
CA GLY A 611 22.56 7.45 11.85
C GLY A 611 23.78 6.54 11.75
N LYS A 612 23.90 5.84 10.62
CA LYS A 612 25.03 4.98 10.32
C LYS A 612 25.24 4.80 8.81
N THR A 613 26.40 4.35 8.45
CA THR A 613 26.76 3.92 7.10
C THR A 613 26.96 2.40 7.05
N TYR A 614 26.63 1.79 5.93
CA TYR A 614 26.92 0.37 5.69
C TYR A 614 27.09 0.07 4.21
N ASN A 615 27.67 -1.09 3.92
CA ASN A 615 27.88 -1.61 2.55
C ASN A 615 27.25 -2.98 2.42
N ASP A 616 26.56 -3.21 1.30
CA ASP A 616 25.99 -4.49 0.91
C ASP A 616 26.55 -4.95 -0.45
N TRP A 617 27.13 -6.17 -0.45
CA TRP A 617 27.55 -6.87 -1.66
C TRP A 617 26.47 -7.88 -2.04
N LEU A 618 25.86 -7.69 -3.22
CA LEU A 618 24.69 -8.42 -3.69
C LEU A 618 25.04 -9.17 -4.98
N PRO A 619 25.66 -10.35 -4.89
CA PRO A 619 25.85 -11.21 -6.04
C PRO A 619 24.51 -11.77 -6.53
N SER A 620 24.36 -11.93 -7.84
CA SER A 620 23.19 -12.51 -8.48
C SER A 620 23.57 -13.36 -9.69
N LEU A 621 22.83 -14.44 -9.89
CA LEU A 621 22.88 -15.33 -11.03
C LEU A 621 21.47 -15.66 -11.48
N ASN A 622 21.17 -15.45 -12.74
CA ASN A 622 19.94 -15.90 -13.38
C ASN A 622 20.30 -16.72 -14.61
N LEU A 623 19.78 -17.91 -14.76
CA LEU A 623 19.98 -18.81 -15.90
C LEU A 623 18.63 -19.30 -16.40
N ALA A 624 18.41 -19.25 -17.71
CA ALA A 624 17.28 -19.84 -18.39
C ALA A 624 17.80 -20.84 -19.43
N PHE A 625 17.44 -22.11 -19.24
CA PHE A 625 17.75 -23.22 -20.15
C PHE A 625 16.53 -23.41 -21.06
N LEU A 626 16.72 -23.12 -22.34
CA LEU A 626 15.70 -23.20 -23.37
C LEU A 626 15.79 -24.56 -24.07
N PHE A 627 14.94 -25.50 -23.68
CA PHE A 627 14.88 -26.84 -24.25
C PHE A 627 14.01 -26.86 -25.51
N PRO A 628 14.17 -27.88 -26.37
CA PRO A 628 13.24 -28.13 -27.48
C PRO A 628 11.78 -28.18 -27.03
N HIS A 629 10.86 -27.93 -27.98
CA HIS A 629 9.42 -27.90 -27.74
C HIS A 629 8.95 -26.83 -26.76
N GLN A 630 9.61 -25.65 -26.69
CA GLN A 630 9.22 -24.47 -25.89
C GLN A 630 9.13 -24.79 -24.38
N GLN A 631 10.09 -25.47 -23.85
CA GLN A 631 10.27 -25.72 -22.42
C GLN A 631 11.40 -24.84 -21.91
N THR A 632 11.20 -24.22 -20.77
CA THR A 632 12.21 -23.37 -20.13
C THR A 632 12.40 -23.79 -18.67
N LEU A 633 13.63 -24.05 -18.26
CA LEU A 633 13.99 -24.21 -16.86
C LEU A 633 14.80 -22.99 -16.43
N ARG A 634 14.28 -22.25 -15.45
CA ARG A 634 14.98 -21.09 -14.88
C ARG A 634 15.55 -21.43 -13.53
N PHE A 635 16.78 -21.05 -13.31
CA PHE A 635 17.45 -21.11 -12.02
C PHE A 635 17.95 -19.71 -11.65
N ALA A 636 17.72 -19.28 -10.42
CA ALA A 636 18.26 -18.04 -9.90
C ALA A 636 18.83 -18.22 -8.50
N ALA A 637 19.95 -17.55 -8.25
CA ALA A 637 20.58 -17.48 -6.93
C ALA A 637 21.00 -16.02 -6.68
N ALA A 638 20.60 -15.44 -5.56
CA ALA A 638 20.94 -14.06 -5.27
C ALA A 638 21.04 -13.79 -3.76
N LYS A 639 21.89 -12.83 -3.41
CA LYS A 639 21.80 -12.15 -2.12
C LYS A 639 20.92 -10.92 -2.29
N GLN A 640 19.86 -10.83 -1.49
CA GLN A 640 18.85 -9.78 -1.58
C GLN A 640 18.84 -8.91 -0.33
N VAL A 641 18.42 -7.66 -0.49
CA VAL A 641 18.34 -6.69 0.59
C VAL A 641 16.99 -5.94 0.54
N ALA A 642 16.44 -5.61 1.70
CA ALA A 642 15.40 -4.60 1.84
C ALA A 642 15.79 -3.65 2.98
N ARG A 643 15.64 -2.36 2.73
CA ARG A 643 15.95 -1.33 3.73
C ARG A 643 14.89 -1.34 4.84
N PRO A 644 15.25 -0.99 6.09
CA PRO A 644 14.29 -0.93 7.19
C PRO A 644 13.14 0.02 6.88
N ARG A 645 12.01 -0.18 7.52
CA ARG A 645 10.86 0.73 7.40
C ARG A 645 11.25 2.11 7.92
N VAL A 646 10.74 3.16 7.27
CA VAL A 646 11.12 4.54 7.61
C VAL A 646 10.65 4.92 9.02
N ASP A 647 9.44 4.50 9.40
CA ASP A 647 8.89 4.73 10.74
C ASP A 647 9.67 4.02 11.85
N GLN A 648 10.27 2.85 11.55
CA GLN A 648 11.14 2.13 12.49
C GLN A 648 12.50 2.83 12.70
N MET A 649 12.98 3.56 11.67
CA MET A 649 14.25 4.30 11.73
C MET A 649 14.14 5.69 12.36
N ARG A 650 12.96 6.12 12.80
CA ARG A 650 12.82 7.44 13.47
C ARG A 650 13.72 7.53 14.70
N ALA A 651 14.35 8.69 14.92
CA ALA A 651 15.15 8.94 16.11
C ALA A 651 14.31 9.34 17.34
N GLY A 652 13.03 9.68 17.14
CA GLY A 652 12.13 10.08 18.21
C GLY A 652 11.94 8.98 19.24
N LEU A 653 11.99 9.36 20.53
CA LEU A 653 11.85 8.45 21.66
C LEU A 653 11.15 9.09 22.84
N ASP A 654 10.59 8.24 23.70
CA ASP A 654 10.12 8.56 25.04
C ASP A 654 11.21 8.16 26.03
N PHE A 655 11.42 9.00 27.06
CA PHE A 655 12.40 8.76 28.10
C PHE A 655 11.90 9.26 29.46
N GLY A 656 12.06 8.45 30.46
CA GLY A 656 11.74 8.82 31.82
C GLY A 656 12.55 8.01 32.83
N VAL A 657 12.59 8.49 34.09
CA VAL A 657 13.22 7.76 35.21
C VAL A 657 12.14 7.53 36.26
N ASP A 658 11.96 6.29 36.66
CA ASP A 658 11.11 5.94 37.80
C ASP A 658 11.71 6.53 39.10
N THR A 659 11.04 7.51 39.68
CA THR A 659 11.52 8.25 40.84
C THR A 659 11.58 7.41 42.14
N SER A 660 10.91 6.26 42.17
CA SER A 660 10.91 5.33 43.30
C SER A 660 12.06 4.34 43.27
N THR A 661 12.47 3.90 42.08
CA THR A 661 13.55 2.90 41.91
C THR A 661 14.83 3.48 41.34
N GLY A 662 14.79 4.67 40.73
CA GLY A 662 15.91 5.26 40.01
C GLY A 662 16.18 4.61 38.65
N LYS A 663 15.34 3.66 38.19
CA LYS A 663 15.54 2.93 36.96
C LYS A 663 15.03 3.76 35.80
N PRO A 664 15.86 4.03 34.76
CA PRO A 664 15.38 4.67 33.54
C PRO A 664 14.57 3.69 32.68
N GLY A 665 13.66 4.26 31.87
CA GLY A 665 12.87 3.50 30.90
C GLY A 665 12.45 4.36 29.70
N GLY A 666 12.11 3.71 28.60
CA GLY A 666 11.66 4.42 27.41
C GLY A 666 11.31 3.51 26.24
N SER A 667 10.80 4.15 25.18
CA SER A 667 10.53 3.50 23.91
C SER A 667 10.85 4.45 22.75
N GLY A 668 11.09 3.90 21.56
CA GLY A 668 11.38 4.74 20.39
C GLY A 668 11.64 3.97 19.13
N GLY A 669 12.05 4.69 18.06
CA GLY A 669 12.59 4.07 16.87
C GLY A 669 14.08 3.73 17.02
N ASN A 670 14.67 3.25 15.91
CA ASN A 670 16.09 2.86 15.90
C ASN A 670 16.76 3.27 14.58
N PRO A 671 17.43 4.42 14.51
CA PRO A 671 18.16 4.86 13.30
C PRO A 671 19.35 3.97 12.93
N LEU A 672 19.76 3.09 13.84
CA LEU A 672 20.94 2.21 13.67
C LEU A 672 20.57 0.82 13.14
N LEU A 673 19.33 0.62 12.66
CA LEU A 673 18.90 -0.64 12.09
C LEU A 673 19.73 -1.03 10.86
N ASP A 674 20.11 -2.31 10.80
CA ASP A 674 20.62 -2.93 9.59
C ASP A 674 19.45 -3.29 8.64
N PRO A 675 19.66 -3.27 7.33
CA PRO A 675 18.68 -3.76 6.39
C PRO A 675 18.41 -5.26 6.59
N TRP A 676 17.22 -5.70 6.17
CA TRP A 676 16.95 -7.13 6.04
C TRP A 676 17.78 -7.69 4.90
N ARG A 677 18.44 -8.82 5.15
CA ARG A 677 19.27 -9.52 4.16
C ARG A 677 18.82 -10.95 4.04
N ALA A 678 18.78 -11.47 2.82
CA ALA A 678 18.46 -12.86 2.57
C ALA A 678 19.37 -13.45 1.48
N ASN A 679 19.67 -14.75 1.61
CA ASN A 679 20.14 -15.56 0.50
C ASN A 679 18.92 -16.24 -0.12
N ALA A 680 18.77 -16.11 -1.43
CA ALA A 680 17.62 -16.63 -2.17
C ALA A 680 18.04 -17.62 -3.24
N LEU A 681 17.24 -18.67 -3.38
CA LEU A 681 17.32 -19.66 -4.45
C LEU A 681 15.94 -19.83 -5.06
N ASP A 682 15.86 -19.81 -6.37
CA ASP A 682 14.63 -19.96 -7.14
C ASP A 682 14.83 -20.95 -8.28
N LEU A 683 13.82 -21.80 -8.51
CA LEU A 683 13.77 -22.72 -9.64
C LEU A 683 12.36 -22.66 -10.24
N SER A 684 12.24 -22.43 -11.56
CA SER A 684 10.97 -22.41 -12.27
C SER A 684 11.05 -23.28 -13.52
N TYR A 685 10.09 -24.18 -13.68
CA TYR A 685 9.88 -24.91 -14.93
C TYR A 685 8.65 -24.34 -15.62
N GLU A 686 8.80 -24.02 -16.91
CA GLU A 686 7.78 -23.39 -17.74
C GLU A 686 7.62 -24.19 -19.03
N LYS A 687 6.39 -24.51 -19.41
CA LYS A 687 6.04 -25.11 -20.70
C LYS A 687 5.12 -24.17 -21.44
N TYR A 688 5.56 -23.68 -22.57
CA TYR A 688 4.79 -22.81 -23.44
C TYR A 688 4.15 -23.62 -24.58
N PHE A 689 2.99 -23.16 -25.04
CA PHE A 689 2.24 -23.73 -26.18
C PHE A 689 1.99 -22.58 -27.18
N GLY A 690 3.01 -22.27 -27.95
CA GLY A 690 3.05 -21.04 -28.76
C GLY A 690 3.13 -19.80 -27.88
N GLU A 691 2.61 -18.69 -28.38
CA GLU A 691 2.57 -17.38 -27.69
C GLU A 691 1.34 -17.21 -26.79
N LYS A 692 0.39 -18.16 -26.81
CA LYS A 692 -0.97 -17.99 -26.27
C LYS A 692 -1.21 -18.70 -24.96
N ALA A 693 -0.39 -19.66 -24.61
CA ALA A 693 -0.62 -20.53 -23.47
C ALA A 693 0.67 -20.95 -22.78
N TYR A 694 0.59 -21.12 -21.47
CA TYR A 694 1.68 -21.74 -20.70
C TYR A 694 1.16 -22.37 -19.41
N VAL A 695 1.96 -23.31 -18.90
CA VAL A 695 1.89 -23.82 -17.54
C VAL A 695 3.25 -23.68 -16.90
N ALA A 696 3.28 -23.39 -15.59
CA ALA A 696 4.52 -23.21 -14.85
C ALA A 696 4.41 -23.75 -13.43
N ALA A 697 5.54 -24.25 -12.92
CA ALA A 697 5.73 -24.60 -11.53
C ALA A 697 7.05 -23.98 -11.04
N ALA A 698 6.99 -23.20 -9.97
CA ALA A 698 8.17 -22.56 -9.40
C ALA A 698 8.28 -22.88 -7.92
N VAL A 699 9.49 -23.10 -7.43
CA VAL A 699 9.82 -23.22 -6.03
C VAL A 699 10.83 -22.14 -5.67
N PHE A 700 10.70 -21.60 -4.48
CA PHE A 700 11.64 -20.61 -3.95
C PHE A 700 12.02 -20.92 -2.51
N TYR A 701 13.22 -20.52 -2.13
CA TYR A 701 13.76 -20.62 -0.79
C TYR A 701 14.53 -19.33 -0.46
N LYS A 702 14.23 -18.72 0.68
CA LYS A 702 14.93 -17.54 1.19
C LYS A 702 15.37 -17.80 2.62
N ASP A 703 16.64 -17.61 2.89
CA ASP A 703 17.26 -17.64 4.21
C ASP A 703 17.49 -16.18 4.66
N LEU A 704 16.55 -15.68 5.47
CA LEU A 704 16.63 -14.34 6.06
C LEU A 704 17.64 -14.35 7.21
N LYS A 705 18.61 -13.47 7.14
CA LYS A 705 19.66 -13.37 8.18
C LYS A 705 19.16 -12.71 9.45
N SER A 706 18.21 -11.78 9.33
CA SER A 706 17.56 -11.12 10.46
C SER A 706 16.14 -10.72 10.09
N TYR A 707 15.29 -10.55 11.09
CA TYR A 707 13.98 -9.92 10.98
C TYR A 707 13.87 -8.78 11.98
N ILE A 708 13.39 -7.62 11.55
CA ILE A 708 13.23 -6.43 12.42
C ILE A 708 11.85 -6.50 13.07
N TYR A 709 11.81 -6.48 14.40
CA TYR A 709 10.59 -6.36 15.20
C TYR A 709 10.93 -5.65 16.51
N THR A 710 9.91 -5.10 17.18
CA THR A 710 10.08 -4.42 18.45
C THR A 710 10.52 -5.40 19.53
N GLN A 711 11.56 -5.04 20.28
CA GLN A 711 12.11 -5.81 21.37
C GLN A 711 12.33 -4.89 22.58
N SER A 712 12.01 -5.40 23.78
CA SER A 712 12.34 -4.76 25.03
C SER A 712 13.67 -5.29 25.55
N ARG A 713 14.58 -4.38 25.91
CA ARG A 713 15.90 -4.67 26.49
C ARG A 713 15.97 -4.06 27.87
N ASP A 714 16.24 -4.85 28.88
CA ASP A 714 16.34 -4.41 30.29
C ASP A 714 17.72 -3.87 30.66
N ASP A 715 18.72 -4.06 29.79
CA ASP A 715 20.11 -3.70 29.94
C ASP A 715 20.52 -2.49 29.06
N TYR A 716 19.55 -1.69 28.60
CA TYR A 716 19.85 -0.54 27.73
C TYR A 716 20.61 0.53 28.52
N ASP A 717 21.72 1.04 27.96
CA ASP A 717 22.50 2.11 28.53
C ASP A 717 21.89 3.49 28.22
N PHE A 718 21.33 4.12 29.24
CA PHE A 718 20.74 5.45 29.17
C PHE A 718 21.73 6.59 29.47
N SER A 719 23.03 6.32 29.67
CA SER A 719 24.01 7.33 30.07
C SER A 719 23.99 8.58 29.21
N ALA A 720 23.80 8.45 27.90
CA ALA A 720 23.72 9.59 26.97
C ALA A 720 22.49 10.48 27.23
N LEU A 721 21.33 9.90 27.51
CA LEU A 721 20.09 10.63 27.82
C LEU A 721 20.14 11.19 29.22
N LEU A 722 20.73 10.47 30.19
CA LEU A 722 20.91 10.87 31.56
C LEU A 722 21.90 12.04 31.72
N ALA A 723 22.80 12.26 30.77
CA ALA A 723 23.72 13.40 30.78
C ALA A 723 22.99 14.76 30.83
N SER A 724 21.77 14.81 30.29
CA SER A 724 20.90 16.00 30.33
C SER A 724 19.80 15.96 31.40
N TYR A 725 19.62 14.80 32.05
CA TYR A 725 18.56 14.59 33.06
C TYR A 725 18.74 15.43 34.33
N VAL A 726 17.70 16.13 34.74
CA VAL A 726 17.66 16.92 35.99
C VAL A 726 16.92 16.12 37.04
N ARG A 727 17.63 15.63 38.06
CA ARG A 727 17.06 14.85 39.15
C ARG A 727 15.99 15.66 39.89
N PRO A 728 14.73 15.18 40.01
CA PRO A 728 13.69 15.86 40.78
C PRO A 728 14.08 15.98 42.26
N PRO A 729 13.75 17.10 42.95
CA PRO A 729 14.13 17.32 44.34
C PRO A 729 13.59 16.27 45.32
N ASN A 730 12.46 15.67 45.02
CA ASN A 730 11.80 14.64 45.83
C ASN A 730 12.34 13.22 45.61
N MET A 731 13.26 13.03 44.67
CA MET A 731 13.85 11.73 44.39
C MET A 731 14.97 11.39 45.35
N THR A 732 14.78 10.38 46.17
CA THR A 732 15.75 9.97 47.20
C THR A 732 16.71 8.87 46.74
N VAL A 733 16.33 8.06 45.73
CA VAL A 733 17.15 6.96 45.23
C VAL A 733 18.14 7.43 44.15
N PRO A 734 19.33 6.81 44.02
CA PRO A 734 20.26 7.13 42.97
C PRO A 734 19.70 6.71 41.61
N VAL A 735 19.97 7.53 40.58
CA VAL A 735 19.62 7.19 39.19
C VAL A 735 20.56 6.11 38.68
N GLN A 736 20.00 5.05 38.15
CA GLN A 736 20.72 3.95 37.48
C GLN A 736 21.04 4.34 36.05
N THR A 737 22.14 3.82 35.49
CA THR A 737 22.54 4.09 34.12
C THR A 737 21.90 3.13 33.12
N THR A 738 21.41 1.98 33.57
CA THR A 738 20.78 0.95 32.75
C THR A 738 19.31 0.79 33.09
N GLY A 739 18.52 0.48 32.10
CA GLY A 739 17.06 0.30 32.24
C GLY A 739 16.39 -0.38 31.06
N THR A 740 15.06 -0.34 31.05
CA THR A 740 14.26 -0.99 30.00
C THR A 740 14.00 -0.05 28.84
N PHE A 741 14.39 -0.44 27.62
CA PHE A 741 14.09 0.30 26.38
C PHE A 741 13.46 -0.61 25.33
N SER A 742 12.28 -0.19 24.82
CA SER A 742 11.55 -0.87 23.75
C SER A 742 11.78 -0.18 22.42
N SER A 743 12.34 -0.88 21.46
CA SER A 743 12.57 -0.33 20.11
C SER A 743 12.67 -1.44 19.05
N PRO A 744 12.49 -1.10 17.76
CA PRO A 744 12.78 -2.02 16.66
C PRO A 744 14.26 -2.45 16.71
N GLN A 745 14.50 -3.74 16.60
CA GLN A 745 15.83 -4.36 16.64
C GLN A 745 15.95 -5.40 15.52
N ASN A 746 17.17 -5.63 15.05
CA ASN A 746 17.50 -6.74 14.18
C ASN A 746 17.49 -8.05 14.99
N GLY A 747 16.35 -8.74 15.02
CA GLY A 747 16.17 -10.02 15.68
C GLY A 747 16.63 -11.19 14.82
N LYS A 748 16.35 -12.42 15.29
CA LYS A 748 16.66 -13.64 14.53
C LYS A 748 15.89 -13.66 13.23
N GLY A 749 16.56 -14.06 12.15
CA GLY A 749 15.94 -14.44 10.89
C GLY A 749 15.36 -15.85 10.92
N GLY A 750 15.30 -16.46 9.77
CA GLY A 750 14.79 -17.80 9.54
C GLY A 750 14.51 -18.03 8.07
N THR A 751 13.80 -19.09 7.74
CA THR A 751 13.55 -19.47 6.35
C THR A 751 12.15 -19.10 5.90
N LEU A 752 12.03 -18.74 4.63
CA LEU A 752 10.78 -18.60 3.88
C LEU A 752 10.89 -19.45 2.62
N ARG A 753 9.90 -20.29 2.36
CA ARG A 753 9.87 -21.18 1.19
C ARG A 753 8.47 -21.25 0.61
N GLY A 754 8.36 -21.58 -0.66
CA GLY A 754 7.05 -21.74 -1.29
C GLY A 754 7.08 -22.47 -2.62
N LEU A 755 5.86 -22.83 -3.04
CA LEU A 755 5.54 -23.42 -4.31
C LEU A 755 4.49 -22.54 -5.02
N GLU A 756 4.76 -22.18 -6.25
CA GLU A 756 3.88 -21.41 -7.12
C GLU A 756 3.51 -22.26 -8.33
N LEU A 757 2.22 -22.47 -8.58
CA LEU A 757 1.69 -23.16 -9.75
C LEU A 757 0.86 -22.18 -10.58
N THR A 758 1.03 -22.22 -11.90
CA THR A 758 0.33 -21.29 -12.79
C THR A 758 -0.07 -22.01 -14.07
N ALA A 759 -1.26 -21.70 -14.58
CA ALA A 759 -1.73 -22.10 -15.89
C ALA A 759 -2.48 -20.93 -16.56
N SER A 760 -2.19 -20.67 -17.82
CA SER A 760 -2.91 -19.72 -18.67
C SER A 760 -3.18 -20.43 -19.99
N LEU A 761 -4.43 -20.84 -20.23
CA LEU A 761 -4.79 -21.74 -21.31
C LEU A 761 -6.03 -21.24 -22.05
N PRO A 762 -5.95 -20.89 -23.35
CA PRO A 762 -7.12 -20.78 -24.21
C PRO A 762 -7.64 -22.20 -24.47
N LEU A 763 -8.94 -22.43 -24.28
CA LEU A 763 -9.50 -23.79 -24.29
C LEU A 763 -9.72 -24.32 -25.71
N ASP A 764 -9.62 -23.45 -26.72
CA ASP A 764 -9.64 -23.87 -28.15
C ASP A 764 -8.42 -24.72 -28.52
N MET A 765 -7.37 -24.74 -27.72
CA MET A 765 -6.25 -25.67 -27.90
C MET A 765 -6.64 -27.15 -27.70
N PHE A 766 -7.75 -27.43 -27.00
CA PHE A 766 -8.24 -28.78 -26.74
C PHE A 766 -9.35 -29.21 -27.73
N THR A 767 -10.21 -28.27 -28.14
CA THR A 767 -11.31 -28.51 -29.08
C THR A 767 -11.87 -27.19 -29.64
N ASP A 768 -12.18 -27.17 -30.91
CA ASP A 768 -12.78 -26.00 -31.59
C ASP A 768 -14.13 -25.58 -30.97
N SER A 769 -14.85 -26.52 -30.33
CA SER A 769 -16.11 -26.22 -29.65
C SER A 769 -15.95 -25.23 -28.47
N LEU A 770 -14.75 -25.09 -27.92
CA LEU A 770 -14.42 -24.16 -26.87
C LEU A 770 -13.73 -22.87 -27.36
N ARG A 771 -13.87 -22.59 -28.67
CA ARG A 771 -13.26 -21.41 -29.27
C ARG A 771 -13.77 -20.13 -28.63
N GLY A 772 -12.83 -19.30 -28.19
CA GLY A 772 -13.10 -18.05 -27.48
C GLY A 772 -13.00 -18.19 -25.97
N PHE A 773 -13.17 -19.36 -25.38
CA PHE A 773 -13.01 -19.61 -23.96
C PHE A 773 -11.53 -19.74 -23.57
N GLY A 774 -11.23 -19.30 -22.35
CA GLY A 774 -9.93 -19.52 -21.74
C GLY A 774 -9.97 -19.42 -20.22
N ILE A 775 -8.92 -19.92 -19.60
CA ILE A 775 -8.74 -19.93 -18.14
C ILE A 775 -7.35 -19.43 -17.77
N GLN A 776 -7.29 -18.73 -16.64
CA GLN A 776 -6.05 -18.46 -15.93
C GLN A 776 -6.22 -18.95 -14.49
N ALA A 777 -5.28 -19.70 -13.99
CA ALA A 777 -5.30 -20.23 -12.63
C ALA A 777 -3.92 -20.14 -12.01
N SER A 778 -3.87 -19.74 -10.75
CA SER A 778 -2.64 -19.82 -9.95
C SER A 778 -2.92 -20.30 -8.53
N ALA A 779 -1.95 -21.01 -7.97
CA ALA A 779 -1.96 -21.46 -6.58
C ALA A 779 -0.57 -21.23 -5.99
N THR A 780 -0.53 -20.60 -4.83
CA THR A 780 0.71 -20.33 -4.09
C THR A 780 0.61 -20.90 -2.69
N PHE A 781 1.63 -21.63 -2.29
CA PHE A 781 1.78 -22.21 -0.97
C PHE A 781 3.06 -21.65 -0.34
N ASN A 782 2.92 -20.94 0.77
CA ASN A 782 4.04 -20.34 1.49
C ASN A 782 4.17 -20.93 2.88
N ASP A 783 5.39 -21.12 3.34
CA ASP A 783 5.73 -21.56 4.68
C ASP A 783 6.96 -20.80 5.20
N SER A 784 6.96 -20.50 6.49
CA SER A 784 8.07 -19.83 7.17
C SER A 784 8.24 -20.36 8.57
N ASP A 785 9.48 -20.53 9.00
CA ASP A 785 9.86 -20.89 10.38
C ASP A 785 10.20 -19.66 11.24
N ILE A 786 10.09 -18.45 10.68
CA ILE A 786 10.33 -17.22 11.43
C ILE A 786 9.25 -17.05 12.47
N LYS A 787 9.67 -16.88 13.74
CA LYS A 787 8.79 -16.59 14.86
C LYS A 787 9.17 -15.26 15.48
N ILE A 788 8.17 -14.43 15.74
CA ILE A 788 8.32 -13.09 16.28
C ILE A 788 7.63 -13.03 17.63
N VAL A 789 8.27 -12.41 18.61
CA VAL A 789 7.66 -11.99 19.87
C VAL A 789 7.70 -10.48 19.90
N ASP A 790 6.56 -9.83 19.65
CA ASP A 790 6.43 -8.37 19.63
C ASP A 790 5.61 -7.91 20.85
N PRO A 791 6.25 -7.26 21.85
CA PRO A 791 5.56 -6.82 23.07
C PRO A 791 4.50 -5.74 22.82
N GLU A 792 4.64 -4.93 21.77
CA GLU A 792 3.64 -3.90 21.42
C GLU A 792 2.36 -4.52 20.85
N SER A 793 2.44 -5.73 20.29
CA SER A 793 1.31 -6.43 19.68
C SER A 793 0.67 -7.47 20.61
N ALA A 794 1.16 -7.61 21.83
CA ALA A 794 0.66 -8.63 22.77
C ALA A 794 -0.85 -8.48 23.06
N SER A 795 -1.39 -7.26 22.96
CA SER A 795 -2.82 -7.02 23.17
C SER A 795 -3.72 -7.63 22.09
N SER A 796 -3.24 -7.75 20.85
CA SER A 796 -4.05 -8.21 19.70
C SER A 796 -3.77 -9.64 19.29
N VAL A 797 -2.50 -10.04 19.21
CA VAL A 797 -2.07 -11.38 18.77
C VAL A 797 -1.62 -12.28 19.93
N GLY A 798 -1.52 -11.71 21.13
CA GLY A 798 -1.05 -12.36 22.34
C GLY A 798 0.46 -12.31 22.51
N SER A 799 0.94 -12.78 23.67
CA SER A 799 2.37 -12.77 24.04
C SER A 799 3.16 -13.97 23.48
N ALA A 800 2.48 -14.97 22.89
CA ALA A 800 3.14 -16.13 22.31
C ALA A 800 3.84 -15.76 20.99
N PRO A 801 4.93 -16.46 20.61
CA PRO A 801 5.54 -16.28 19.31
C PRO A 801 4.55 -16.48 18.16
N ILE A 802 4.52 -15.52 17.25
CA ILE A 802 3.60 -15.49 16.09
C ILE A 802 4.34 -15.77 14.78
N ASP A 803 3.58 -16.18 13.77
CA ASP A 803 4.07 -16.32 12.39
C ASP A 803 4.43 -14.97 11.78
N LEU A 804 5.19 -15.00 10.69
CA LEU A 804 5.64 -13.81 9.95
C LEU A 804 4.44 -12.95 9.52
N PRO A 805 4.39 -11.66 9.91
CA PRO A 805 3.33 -10.75 9.47
C PRO A 805 3.28 -10.58 7.95
N GLY A 806 2.07 -10.49 7.40
CA GLY A 806 1.81 -10.41 5.96
C GLY A 806 1.70 -11.77 5.28
N LEU A 807 2.19 -12.84 5.87
CA LEU A 807 2.27 -14.17 5.28
C LEU A 807 0.90 -14.86 5.23
N SER A 808 0.34 -14.98 4.01
CA SER A 808 -0.76 -15.92 3.75
C SER A 808 -0.18 -17.25 3.28
N LYS A 809 -0.50 -18.34 4.02
CA LYS A 809 0.03 -19.68 3.70
C LYS A 809 -0.51 -20.22 2.37
N ARG A 810 -1.66 -19.76 1.94
CA ARG A 810 -2.30 -20.19 0.68
C ARG A 810 -2.95 -19.00 -0.01
N VAL A 811 -2.65 -18.86 -1.32
CA VAL A 811 -3.27 -17.87 -2.19
C VAL A 811 -3.69 -18.56 -3.47
N TYR A 812 -4.95 -18.38 -3.88
CA TYR A 812 -5.50 -18.94 -5.10
C TYR A 812 -6.13 -17.83 -5.94
N ASN A 813 -5.86 -17.84 -7.23
CA ASN A 813 -6.51 -16.99 -8.20
C ASN A 813 -7.04 -17.85 -9.34
N PHE A 814 -8.28 -17.60 -9.72
CA PHE A 814 -8.91 -18.26 -10.85
C PHE A 814 -9.66 -17.23 -11.70
N THR A 815 -9.44 -17.25 -13.01
CA THR A 815 -10.14 -16.40 -13.97
C THR A 815 -10.61 -17.29 -15.12
N ALA A 816 -11.89 -17.25 -15.42
CA ALA A 816 -12.45 -17.77 -16.66
C ALA A 816 -12.87 -16.60 -17.55
N TYR A 817 -12.58 -16.68 -18.83
CA TYR A 817 -12.96 -15.66 -19.80
C TYR A 817 -13.49 -16.26 -21.10
N TYR A 818 -14.28 -15.44 -21.77
CA TYR A 818 -14.75 -15.70 -23.15
C TYR A 818 -14.52 -14.45 -23.99
N GLU A 819 -13.92 -14.59 -25.16
CA GLU A 819 -13.69 -13.51 -26.10
C GLU A 819 -13.88 -13.99 -27.53
N ARG A 820 -14.88 -13.42 -28.22
CA ARG A 820 -15.15 -13.71 -29.63
C ARG A 820 -16.00 -12.62 -30.26
N ASN A 821 -15.67 -12.21 -31.50
CA ASN A 821 -16.44 -11.28 -32.32
C ASN A 821 -16.81 -9.97 -31.60
N GLY A 822 -15.86 -9.38 -30.88
CA GLY A 822 -16.05 -8.15 -30.10
C GLY A 822 -16.74 -8.33 -28.76
N PHE A 823 -17.33 -9.50 -28.47
CA PHE A 823 -17.91 -9.81 -27.18
C PHE A 823 -16.84 -10.39 -26.22
N GLU A 824 -16.75 -9.84 -25.03
CA GLU A 824 -15.85 -10.28 -23.97
C GLU A 824 -16.64 -10.50 -22.69
N ALA A 825 -16.32 -11.56 -21.97
CA ALA A 825 -16.83 -11.80 -20.62
C ALA A 825 -15.73 -12.41 -19.76
N ARG A 826 -15.66 -12.01 -18.48
CA ARG A 826 -14.68 -12.51 -17.54
C ARG A 826 -15.27 -12.61 -16.13
N VAL A 827 -14.96 -13.70 -15.44
CA VAL A 827 -15.22 -13.89 -14.02
C VAL A 827 -13.90 -14.25 -13.34
N SER A 828 -13.56 -13.58 -12.28
CA SER A 828 -12.33 -13.81 -11.52
C SER A 828 -12.63 -14.00 -10.05
N GLN A 829 -11.99 -14.98 -9.45
CA GLN A 829 -12.07 -15.25 -8.01
C GLN A 829 -10.66 -15.22 -7.41
N ARG A 830 -10.51 -14.47 -6.33
CA ARG A 830 -9.27 -14.39 -5.54
C ARG A 830 -9.56 -14.88 -4.13
N ARG A 831 -8.75 -15.80 -3.64
CA ARG A 831 -8.87 -16.34 -2.27
C ARG A 831 -7.50 -16.36 -1.61
N ARG A 832 -7.41 -15.86 -0.38
CA ARG A 832 -6.23 -15.99 0.46
C ARG A 832 -6.62 -16.56 1.82
N SER A 833 -5.70 -17.30 2.45
CA SER A 833 -5.87 -17.77 3.82
C SER A 833 -5.67 -16.64 4.83
N ASP A 834 -6.02 -16.92 6.10
CA ASP A 834 -5.75 -16.00 7.21
C ASP A 834 -4.28 -15.61 7.28
N PHE A 835 -4.01 -14.42 7.78
CA PHE A 835 -2.66 -13.87 7.95
C PHE A 835 -2.63 -12.89 9.12
N ILE A 836 -1.43 -12.51 9.56
CA ILE A 836 -1.26 -11.44 10.53
C ILE A 836 -1.05 -10.15 9.75
N GLY A 837 -2.00 -9.21 9.87
CA GLY A 837 -1.94 -7.89 9.27
C GLY A 837 -1.34 -6.88 10.22
N GLU A 838 -0.64 -5.89 9.69
CA GLU A 838 -0.20 -4.70 10.40
C GLU A 838 -1.20 -3.57 10.17
N ILE A 839 -1.94 -3.19 11.20
CA ILE A 839 -3.04 -2.23 11.12
C ILE A 839 -2.69 -0.99 11.93
N GLY A 840 -2.92 0.19 11.37
CA GLY A 840 -2.78 1.45 12.10
C GLY A 840 -3.87 1.54 13.18
N ASN A 841 -3.48 1.85 14.41
CA ASN A 841 -4.39 2.12 15.50
C ASN A 841 -4.72 3.62 15.61
N PHE A 842 -5.65 3.97 16.50
CA PHE A 842 -6.05 5.35 16.73
C PHE A 842 -4.88 6.26 17.15
N ASN A 843 -3.88 5.74 17.86
CA ASN A 843 -2.70 6.51 18.29
C ASN A 843 -1.67 6.74 17.18
N GLY A 844 -1.94 6.23 15.97
CA GLY A 844 -1.05 6.34 14.81
C GLY A 844 0.10 5.32 14.82
N ASN A 845 0.07 4.35 15.76
CA ASN A 845 0.98 3.22 15.78
C ASN A 845 0.40 2.07 14.95
N ARG A 846 1.26 1.19 14.46
CA ARG A 846 0.82 -0.06 13.84
C ARG A 846 0.75 -1.16 14.88
N THR A 847 -0.34 -1.90 14.87
CA THR A 847 -0.56 -3.09 15.68
C THR A 847 -0.72 -4.31 14.81
N LEU A 848 -0.29 -5.47 15.31
CA LEU A 848 -0.50 -6.74 14.65
C LEU A 848 -1.86 -7.32 15.05
N ARG A 849 -2.65 -7.76 14.05
CA ARG A 849 -3.94 -8.41 14.24
C ARG A 849 -4.05 -9.63 13.34
N TYR A 850 -4.74 -10.66 13.79
CA TYR A 850 -5.14 -11.73 12.89
C TYR A 850 -6.25 -11.26 11.96
N VAL A 851 -6.03 -11.41 10.65
CA VAL A 851 -6.99 -11.09 9.59
C VAL A 851 -7.51 -12.40 9.01
N VAL A 852 -8.82 -12.54 8.96
CA VAL A 852 -9.48 -13.68 8.32
C VAL A 852 -9.28 -13.61 6.82
N GLY A 853 -8.97 -14.74 6.21
CA GLY A 853 -8.79 -14.84 4.76
C GLY A 853 -10.03 -14.41 3.99
N GLU A 854 -9.81 -13.73 2.89
CA GLU A 854 -10.87 -13.20 2.04
C GLU A 854 -11.09 -14.07 0.79
N ASN A 855 -12.32 -13.97 0.24
CA ASN A 855 -12.72 -14.60 -1.01
C ASN A 855 -13.51 -13.58 -1.84
N VAL A 856 -12.88 -12.97 -2.82
CA VAL A 856 -13.44 -11.89 -3.63
C VAL A 856 -13.69 -12.38 -5.04
N THR A 857 -14.92 -12.16 -5.53
CA THR A 857 -15.32 -12.48 -6.91
C THR A 857 -15.67 -11.20 -7.65
N ASP A 858 -15.09 -11.03 -8.84
CA ASP A 858 -15.32 -9.92 -9.76
C ASP A 858 -15.81 -10.47 -11.10
N ALA A 859 -16.68 -9.73 -11.79
CA ALA A 859 -17.15 -10.07 -13.14
C ALA A 859 -17.16 -8.84 -14.05
N GLN A 860 -16.95 -9.10 -15.34
CA GLN A 860 -16.96 -8.08 -16.38
C GLN A 860 -17.58 -8.65 -17.65
N VAL A 861 -18.35 -7.84 -18.34
CA VAL A 861 -18.83 -8.09 -19.71
C VAL A 861 -18.59 -6.84 -20.53
N SER A 862 -18.04 -6.99 -21.73
CA SER A 862 -17.87 -5.88 -22.68
C SER A 862 -18.21 -6.30 -24.09
N TYR A 863 -18.55 -5.30 -24.91
CA TYR A 863 -18.77 -5.46 -26.33
C TYR A 863 -18.08 -4.32 -27.08
N THR A 864 -17.17 -4.67 -27.98
CA THR A 864 -16.48 -3.75 -28.88
C THR A 864 -17.05 -3.88 -30.29
N PHE A 865 -17.51 -2.77 -30.87
CA PHE A 865 -18.09 -2.74 -32.19
C PHE A 865 -17.01 -2.97 -33.27
N ALA A 866 -17.34 -3.78 -34.26
CA ALA A 866 -16.38 -4.16 -35.33
C ALA A 866 -15.93 -2.96 -36.15
N ASP A 867 -14.71 -3.02 -36.69
CA ASP A 867 -14.08 -1.95 -37.51
C ASP A 867 -14.87 -1.54 -38.76
N GLY A 868 -15.75 -2.36 -39.27
CA GLY A 868 -16.60 -2.01 -40.39
C GLY A 868 -17.97 -1.38 -40.05
N SER A 869 -18.24 -1.15 -38.77
CA SER A 869 -19.51 -0.56 -38.31
C SER A 869 -19.43 0.96 -38.20
N THR A 870 -20.59 1.61 -38.17
CA THR A 870 -20.69 3.07 -37.91
C THR A 870 -20.25 3.44 -36.48
N LEU A 871 -20.10 2.46 -35.60
CA LEU A 871 -19.67 2.60 -34.20
C LEU A 871 -18.27 1.97 -33.98
N ALA A 872 -17.49 1.78 -35.07
CA ALA A 872 -16.12 1.27 -34.95
C ALA A 872 -15.32 2.02 -33.90
N GLY A 873 -14.53 1.31 -33.09
CA GLY A 873 -13.77 1.87 -31.98
C GLY A 873 -14.56 2.09 -30.68
N LEU A 874 -15.89 1.97 -30.67
CA LEU A 874 -16.72 2.06 -29.47
C LEU A 874 -16.76 0.72 -28.75
N SER A 875 -16.60 0.75 -27.42
CA SER A 875 -16.78 -0.39 -26.53
C SER A 875 -17.73 -0.02 -25.39
N LEU A 876 -18.65 -0.92 -25.07
CA LEU A 876 -19.52 -0.83 -23.90
C LEU A 876 -19.03 -1.81 -22.84
N LEU A 877 -19.05 -1.43 -21.58
CA LEU A 877 -18.53 -2.19 -20.45
C LEU A 877 -19.55 -2.24 -19.32
N LEU A 878 -19.81 -3.42 -18.79
CA LEU A 878 -20.49 -3.65 -17.52
C LEU A 878 -19.55 -4.43 -16.60
N GLN A 879 -19.30 -3.92 -15.40
CA GLN A 879 -18.40 -4.54 -14.44
C GLN A 879 -19.05 -4.58 -13.05
N ALA A 880 -18.81 -5.66 -12.32
CA ALA A 880 -19.22 -5.81 -10.94
C ALA A 880 -18.05 -6.32 -10.09
N SER A 881 -17.72 -5.61 -9.04
CA SER A 881 -16.64 -5.96 -8.11
C SER A 881 -17.18 -6.39 -6.76
N ASN A 882 -16.48 -7.33 -6.14
CA ASN A 882 -16.84 -7.91 -4.84
C ASN A 882 -18.27 -8.51 -4.83
N LEU A 883 -18.63 -9.28 -5.86
CA LEU A 883 -19.95 -9.92 -5.98
C LEU A 883 -20.31 -10.82 -4.79
N THR A 884 -19.31 -11.40 -4.15
CA THR A 884 -19.48 -12.23 -2.94
C THR A 884 -19.76 -11.40 -1.69
N ASN A 885 -19.67 -10.06 -1.76
CA ASN A 885 -19.74 -9.16 -0.60
C ASN A 885 -18.82 -9.64 0.54
N SER A 886 -17.57 -10.00 0.18
CA SER A 886 -16.59 -10.56 1.13
C SER A 886 -16.31 -9.54 2.24
N PRO A 887 -16.59 -9.87 3.52
CA PRO A 887 -16.29 -8.97 4.61
C PRO A 887 -14.79 -8.97 4.94
N TYR A 888 -14.32 -7.84 5.47
CA TYR A 888 -13.04 -7.78 6.15
C TYR A 888 -13.24 -8.06 7.64
N ARG A 889 -12.47 -9.01 8.20
CA ARG A 889 -12.63 -9.44 9.57
C ARG A 889 -11.29 -9.57 10.26
N THR A 890 -11.22 -9.10 11.51
CA THR A 890 -10.04 -9.27 12.37
C THR A 890 -10.42 -9.92 13.69
N TYR A 891 -9.48 -10.59 14.35
CA TYR A 891 -9.70 -11.26 15.61
C TYR A 891 -8.46 -11.27 16.50
N ALA A 892 -8.66 -11.46 17.81
CA ALA A 892 -7.61 -11.49 18.83
C ALA A 892 -7.30 -12.93 19.25
N GLY A 893 -6.18 -13.48 18.77
CA GLY A 893 -5.71 -14.82 19.10
C GLY A 893 -6.52 -15.95 18.46
N THR A 894 -7.82 -16.03 18.73
CA THR A 894 -8.75 -17.04 18.17
C THR A 894 -9.93 -16.38 17.47
N LYS A 895 -10.54 -17.09 16.50
CA LYS A 895 -11.69 -16.56 15.73
C LYS A 895 -12.94 -16.27 16.56
N ASP A 896 -13.03 -16.87 17.72
CA ASP A 896 -14.14 -16.65 18.66
C ASP A 896 -14.05 -15.30 19.39
N ARG A 897 -12.95 -14.59 19.24
CA ARG A 897 -12.70 -13.25 19.78
C ARG A 897 -12.59 -12.22 18.65
N PRO A 898 -13.73 -11.86 18.01
CA PRO A 898 -13.71 -10.90 16.93
C PRO A 898 -13.25 -9.52 17.41
N LEU A 899 -12.55 -8.81 16.53
CA LEU A 899 -12.22 -7.40 16.73
C LEU A 899 -13.01 -6.51 15.79
N GLU A 900 -12.95 -6.76 14.51
CA GLU A 900 -13.69 -5.98 13.51
C GLU A 900 -14.40 -6.89 12.53
N TYR A 901 -15.61 -6.51 12.18
CA TYR A 901 -16.38 -7.03 11.06
C TYR A 901 -16.79 -5.83 10.20
N VAL A 902 -16.30 -5.79 8.96
CA VAL A 902 -16.47 -4.66 8.05
C VAL A 902 -17.01 -5.12 6.71
N GLU A 903 -18.03 -4.44 6.20
CA GLU A 903 -18.53 -4.60 4.85
C GLU A 903 -18.40 -3.30 4.07
N TRP A 904 -17.83 -3.40 2.86
CA TRP A 904 -17.72 -2.29 1.90
C TRP A 904 -18.76 -2.38 0.77
N GLY A 905 -19.55 -3.46 0.76
CA GLY A 905 -20.56 -3.70 -0.26
C GLY A 905 -20.00 -4.17 -1.61
N ARG A 906 -20.90 -4.23 -2.59
CA ARG A 906 -20.62 -4.53 -4.00
C ARG A 906 -20.53 -3.21 -4.77
N THR A 907 -19.68 -3.18 -5.81
CA THR A 907 -19.60 -2.04 -6.71
C THR A 907 -20.00 -2.47 -8.12
N TYR A 908 -20.93 -1.75 -8.73
CA TYR A 908 -21.39 -1.94 -10.11
C TYR A 908 -20.92 -0.76 -10.94
N MET A 909 -20.43 -1.03 -12.15
CA MET A 909 -19.95 0.00 -13.08
C MET A 909 -20.51 -0.21 -14.48
N LEU A 910 -20.93 0.86 -15.12
CA LEU A 910 -21.27 0.96 -16.52
C LEU A 910 -20.29 1.90 -17.20
N GLY A 911 -19.70 1.46 -18.30
CA GLY A 911 -18.63 2.22 -18.97
C GLY A 911 -18.78 2.25 -20.49
N VAL A 912 -18.18 3.27 -21.05
CA VAL A 912 -18.05 3.49 -22.50
C VAL A 912 -16.58 3.83 -22.75
N ASN A 913 -15.95 3.15 -23.72
CA ASN A 913 -14.62 3.50 -24.22
C ASN A 913 -14.74 3.78 -25.73
N TYR A 914 -14.02 4.78 -26.21
CA TYR A 914 -13.95 5.07 -27.62
C TYR A 914 -12.49 5.33 -28.02
N LYS A 915 -12.07 4.67 -29.10
CA LYS A 915 -10.73 4.78 -29.67
C LYS A 915 -10.81 5.21 -31.12
N PHE A 916 -10.07 6.28 -31.45
CA PHE A 916 -9.94 6.84 -32.80
C PHE A 916 -8.70 6.30 -33.49
#